data_a4398f3040e28103fe88a1b8eb409e98
#
_entry.id   a4398f3040e28103fe88a1b8eb409e98
#
_cell.length_a   1.000
_cell.length_b   1.000
_cell.length_c   1.000
_cell.angle_alpha   90.00
_cell.angle_beta   90.00
_cell.angle_gamma   90.00
#
_symmetry.space_group_name_H-M   'P 1'
#
loop_
_entity.id
_entity.type
_entity.pdbx_description
1 polymer ?
#
loop_
_entity_poly.entity_id
_entity_poly.type
_entity_poly.pdbx_seq_one_letter_code
_entity_poly.pdbx_strand_id
1 'polypeptide(L)'
;MHKYYGLNELREMFLTFFESKGHLRLPSFPLVPENDPSLLLINAGMAPMKPWFKGEEEPPRRRVCTCQKCIRTGDIENIGHTARHGTYFEMLGNFSFGDYFKHEAIAWTWEFLTDPKWVGLEKDRLYPSVYQEDDEAFNIWRDEVGIPEDRIYRMGKEDNFWEHGSGPCGPCSEVYYDRGEEFGCGSPDCKPGCDCDRYMEVWNNVFTQFDNDGEGHYTELAQKNIDTGMGLERLAVICQNVNSLFDVDTVMNITNKVSELTGAHYGDSQAGDVSLRIITDHIRSATFMICDGVLPSNEGRGYVLRRLLRRAARHGKLLGVNEPFLYQILDTVIHENEGEYKDLRQKQDYITKVVRTEEENFAKTIDGGMKIFADLLAEHKAKGEMQFSGKDAFKLYDTYGFPVDLTEEMVQDEGMTLDRVAFDEEMEAQRVRARKAREALGDLGWSGVEFGKEIPSTVFDGYDKTEITGAKVVAIVAEDQLVDEIVSGMEAIVVLDTTPFYAEMGGQVADHGTITAEGMTYNVTDVQKNKGGKFMHYGKLTQGSLKVGDTVTATIDVDRRKAIMRAHTATHLLDKVLRTVLGDHVHQAGSLVEPDRLRFDFTHFSALTAEELAKVSALVNEAVLEGYDVVTEELPIEEAKKKGAIALFGEKYGEVVRVVDMGEGYSVEFCGGTHLSNTAKVGVFHISNEFSVASGVHRIEATTGKLSLDVMNQNQKMLFEAAAVLKAKPGELREKAKAMMTEAKKLHQEIEKFKAEASVGEARQFLMSAKTVGELKVLTASRENVDAATLRQMGDFLKDKEPNVVAVLASTSGEKISFLAVCGKNAIAKGIKAGDLVKNVCTICGGKGGGKPDSAMGGGKDMLKLDDALASVDDYVAVKLGL
;
A
#
# COMPACT_ATOMS: atom_id res chain seq x y z
N MET A 1 -35.64 -10.41 -35.49
CA MET A 1 -35.54 -10.50 -34.02
C MET A 1 -34.12 -10.92 -33.73
N HIS A 2 -33.32 -10.03 -33.16
CA HIS A 2 -31.98 -10.42 -32.70
C HIS A 2 -32.12 -11.57 -31.72
N LYS A 3 -31.29 -12.60 -31.89
CA LYS A 3 -31.20 -13.70 -30.92
C LYS A 3 -30.41 -13.15 -29.73
N TYR A 4 -31.00 -13.23 -28.54
CA TYR A 4 -30.32 -12.85 -27.30
C TYR A 4 -29.22 -13.85 -26.97
N TYR A 5 -28.03 -13.36 -26.69
CA TYR A 5 -26.91 -14.16 -26.22
C TYR A 5 -26.33 -13.54 -24.94
N GLY A 6 -26.08 -14.38 -23.93
CA GLY A 6 -25.37 -13.96 -22.72
C GLY A 6 -23.88 -13.71 -22.98
N LEU A 7 -23.25 -12.88 -22.17
CA LEU A 7 -21.82 -12.52 -22.32
C LEU A 7 -20.93 -13.77 -22.34
N ASN A 8 -21.15 -14.70 -21.40
CA ASN A 8 -20.39 -15.95 -21.32
C ASN A 8 -20.63 -16.87 -22.53
N GLU A 9 -21.83 -16.84 -23.10
CA GLU A 9 -22.16 -17.58 -24.33
C GLU A 9 -21.42 -17.02 -25.53
N LEU A 10 -21.34 -15.69 -25.67
CA LEU A 10 -20.59 -15.02 -26.75
C LEU A 10 -19.10 -15.33 -26.68
N ARG A 11 -18.51 -15.35 -25.49
CA ARG A 11 -17.10 -15.72 -25.29
C ARG A 11 -16.84 -17.14 -25.81
N GLU A 12 -17.62 -18.09 -25.38
CA GLU A 12 -17.45 -19.49 -25.82
C GLU A 12 -17.73 -19.68 -27.30
N MET A 13 -18.70 -18.97 -27.85
CA MET A 13 -19.01 -18.98 -29.28
C MET A 13 -17.85 -18.52 -30.13
N PHE A 14 -17.16 -17.42 -29.75
CA PHE A 14 -15.99 -16.91 -30.45
C PHE A 14 -14.84 -17.91 -30.41
N LEU A 15 -14.53 -18.41 -29.26
CA LEU A 15 -13.41 -19.35 -29.09
C LEU A 15 -13.67 -20.66 -29.88
N THR A 16 -14.89 -21.19 -29.82
CA THR A 16 -15.30 -22.38 -30.58
C THR A 16 -15.24 -22.13 -32.12
N PHE A 17 -15.67 -20.90 -32.54
CA PHE A 17 -15.57 -20.54 -33.95
C PHE A 17 -14.12 -20.63 -34.47
N PHE A 18 -13.18 -20.01 -33.75
CA PHE A 18 -11.78 -20.01 -34.18
C PHE A 18 -11.09 -21.36 -33.99
N GLU A 19 -11.46 -22.17 -33.01
CA GLU A 19 -11.05 -23.57 -32.93
C GLU A 19 -11.48 -24.33 -34.18
N SER A 20 -12.68 -24.07 -34.71
CA SER A 20 -13.16 -24.67 -35.96
C SER A 20 -12.35 -24.21 -37.18
N LYS A 21 -11.66 -23.08 -37.12
CA LYS A 21 -10.73 -22.56 -38.13
C LYS A 21 -9.27 -23.03 -37.90
N GLY A 22 -9.04 -23.93 -36.94
CA GLY A 22 -7.73 -24.52 -36.63
C GLY A 22 -6.88 -23.73 -35.66
N HIS A 23 -7.43 -22.72 -34.95
CA HIS A 23 -6.70 -22.01 -33.93
C HIS A 23 -6.54 -22.84 -32.65
N LEU A 24 -5.44 -22.64 -31.94
CA LEU A 24 -5.24 -23.13 -30.60
C LEU A 24 -5.84 -22.14 -29.62
N ARG A 25 -6.82 -22.57 -28.83
CA ARG A 25 -7.34 -21.78 -27.73
C ARG A 25 -6.30 -21.68 -26.61
N LEU A 26 -5.91 -20.46 -26.25
CA LEU A 26 -5.04 -20.17 -25.13
C LEU A 26 -5.85 -19.58 -23.98
N PRO A 27 -5.48 -19.87 -22.72
CA PRO A 27 -6.03 -19.15 -21.57
C PRO A 27 -5.63 -17.68 -21.63
N SER A 28 -6.40 -16.85 -20.94
CA SER A 28 -6.01 -15.45 -20.74
C SER A 28 -4.67 -15.35 -20.00
N PHE A 29 -3.78 -14.51 -20.49
CA PHE A 29 -2.57 -14.16 -19.77
C PHE A 29 -2.91 -13.29 -18.56
N PRO A 30 -2.03 -13.24 -17.53
CA PRO A 30 -2.18 -12.33 -16.40
C PRO A 30 -2.22 -10.86 -16.85
N LEU A 31 -2.91 -10.01 -16.10
CA LEU A 31 -2.93 -8.57 -16.32
C LEU A 31 -1.57 -7.90 -16.07
N VAL A 32 -0.71 -8.55 -15.28
CA VAL A 32 0.66 -8.10 -15.02
C VAL A 32 1.55 -8.60 -16.16
N PRO A 33 2.13 -7.68 -16.99
CA PRO A 33 2.97 -8.11 -18.10
C PRO A 33 4.24 -8.78 -17.60
N GLU A 34 4.60 -9.89 -18.26
CA GLU A 34 5.89 -10.54 -18.09
C GLU A 34 6.90 -9.94 -19.06
N ASN A 35 8.06 -9.52 -18.56
CA ASN A 35 9.20 -9.03 -19.37
C ASN A 35 8.94 -7.81 -20.29
N ASP A 36 7.84 -7.08 -20.11
CA ASP A 36 7.58 -5.83 -20.85
C ASP A 36 7.51 -4.63 -19.90
N PRO A 37 8.61 -3.90 -19.69
CA PRO A 37 8.63 -2.73 -18.80
C PRO A 37 7.91 -1.52 -19.38
N SER A 38 7.51 -1.55 -20.65
CA SER A 38 6.79 -0.44 -21.30
C SER A 38 5.30 -0.40 -20.91
N LEU A 39 4.76 -1.50 -20.39
CA LEU A 39 3.37 -1.63 -20.00
C LEU A 39 3.22 -1.78 -18.48
N LEU A 40 2.34 -0.99 -17.89
CA LEU A 40 1.94 -1.17 -16.49
C LEU A 40 1.02 -2.39 -16.32
N LEU A 41 0.03 -2.51 -17.20
CA LEU A 41 -0.97 -3.57 -17.23
C LEU A 41 -1.25 -3.95 -18.68
N ILE A 42 -1.64 -5.18 -18.91
CA ILE A 42 -2.06 -5.64 -20.23
C ILE A 42 -3.32 -4.90 -20.67
N ASN A 43 -3.26 -4.25 -21.81
CA ASN A 43 -4.30 -3.39 -22.37
C ASN A 43 -4.81 -3.79 -23.76
N ALA A 44 -4.22 -4.85 -24.33
CA ALA A 44 -4.58 -5.40 -25.64
C ALA A 44 -4.27 -6.90 -25.70
N GLY A 45 -4.99 -7.63 -26.57
CA GLY A 45 -4.85 -9.07 -26.71
C GLY A 45 -3.47 -9.53 -27.18
N MET A 46 -2.82 -8.75 -28.04
CA MET A 46 -1.50 -9.06 -28.58
C MET A 46 -0.33 -8.78 -27.62
N ALA A 47 -0.54 -7.94 -26.61
CA ALA A 47 0.54 -7.46 -25.77
C ALA A 47 1.42 -8.57 -25.15
N PRO A 48 0.85 -9.68 -24.63
CA PRO A 48 1.65 -10.79 -24.10
C PRO A 48 2.39 -11.60 -25.20
N MET A 49 2.01 -11.44 -26.47
CA MET A 49 2.48 -12.23 -27.59
C MET A 49 3.47 -11.48 -28.50
N LYS A 50 3.92 -10.27 -28.09
CA LYS A 50 4.89 -9.47 -28.87
C LYS A 50 6.10 -10.24 -29.37
N PRO A 51 6.76 -11.12 -28.59
CA PRO A 51 7.90 -11.92 -29.08
C PRO A 51 7.55 -12.82 -30.26
N TRP A 52 6.32 -13.38 -30.32
CA TRP A 52 5.87 -14.22 -31.44
C TRP A 52 5.61 -13.40 -32.70
N PHE A 53 5.08 -12.18 -32.54
CA PHE A 53 4.90 -11.27 -33.68
C PHE A 53 6.22 -10.83 -34.32
N LYS A 54 7.26 -10.65 -33.50
CA LYS A 54 8.62 -10.30 -33.92
C LYS A 54 9.42 -11.51 -34.46
N GLY A 55 8.97 -12.74 -34.18
CA GLY A 55 9.70 -13.95 -34.50
C GLY A 55 10.91 -14.21 -33.61
N GLU A 56 10.96 -13.57 -32.46
CA GLU A 56 11.95 -13.76 -31.38
C GLU A 56 11.74 -15.08 -30.65
N GLU A 57 10.48 -15.53 -30.59
CA GLU A 57 10.07 -16.81 -30.01
C GLU A 57 9.10 -17.54 -30.97
N GLU A 58 9.14 -18.86 -31.00
CA GLU A 58 8.16 -19.65 -31.74
C GLU A 58 6.83 -19.74 -30.93
N PRO A 59 5.68 -19.40 -31.57
CA PRO A 59 4.38 -19.57 -30.91
C PRO A 59 4.05 -21.06 -30.77
N PRO A 60 3.23 -21.47 -29.81
CA PRO A 60 2.82 -22.86 -29.61
C PRO A 60 2.06 -23.42 -30.83
N ARG A 61 1.45 -22.55 -31.62
CA ARG A 61 0.84 -22.79 -32.92
C ARG A 61 0.79 -21.49 -33.71
N ARG A 62 0.89 -21.55 -35.06
CA ARG A 62 0.83 -20.35 -35.90
C ARG A 62 -0.54 -19.66 -35.91
N ARG A 63 -1.60 -20.33 -35.44
CA ARG A 63 -2.95 -19.79 -35.24
C ARG A 63 -3.34 -19.96 -33.78
N VAL A 64 -3.60 -18.89 -33.11
CA VAL A 64 -4.11 -18.93 -31.72
C VAL A 64 -5.33 -18.03 -31.57
N CYS A 65 -6.18 -18.34 -30.63
CA CYS A 65 -7.27 -17.47 -30.20
C CYS A 65 -7.33 -17.43 -28.68
N THR A 66 -7.76 -16.28 -28.15
CA THR A 66 -7.88 -16.09 -26.71
C THR A 66 -8.96 -15.07 -26.38
N CYS A 67 -9.47 -15.14 -25.16
CA CYS A 67 -10.23 -14.07 -24.53
C CYS A 67 -9.32 -13.44 -23.48
N GLN A 68 -8.69 -12.30 -23.81
CA GLN A 68 -7.69 -11.68 -22.97
C GLN A 68 -8.30 -10.65 -22.01
N LYS A 69 -8.00 -10.79 -20.73
CA LYS A 69 -8.25 -9.76 -19.71
C LYS A 69 -7.45 -8.50 -20.04
N CYS A 70 -8.10 -7.35 -20.05
CA CYS A 70 -7.45 -6.06 -20.34
C CYS A 70 -7.84 -5.01 -19.32
N ILE A 71 -6.91 -4.12 -19.01
CA ILE A 71 -7.13 -2.90 -18.21
C ILE A 71 -6.68 -1.68 -19.01
N ARG A 72 -7.59 -0.74 -19.23
CA ARG A 72 -7.29 0.59 -19.80
C ARG A 72 -7.56 1.67 -18.77
N THR A 73 -6.56 2.51 -18.50
CA THR A 73 -6.61 3.54 -17.45
C THR A 73 -6.80 4.95 -18.01
N GLY A 74 -6.61 5.15 -19.31
CA GLY A 74 -6.77 6.47 -19.96
C GLY A 74 -8.18 7.03 -19.94
N ASP A 75 -9.18 6.14 -19.80
CA ASP A 75 -10.60 6.51 -19.87
C ASP A 75 -11.32 6.46 -18.51
N ILE A 76 -10.58 6.40 -17.40
CA ILE A 76 -11.19 6.25 -16.05
C ILE A 76 -12.19 7.39 -15.76
N GLU A 77 -11.93 8.61 -16.22
CA GLU A 77 -12.80 9.77 -16.06
C GLU A 77 -14.13 9.62 -16.83
N ASN A 78 -14.12 8.90 -17.95
CA ASN A 78 -15.29 8.66 -18.79
C ASN A 78 -16.19 7.54 -18.26
N ILE A 79 -15.69 6.74 -17.28
CA ILE A 79 -16.44 5.62 -16.71
C ILE A 79 -17.71 6.12 -16.01
N GLY A 80 -18.82 5.49 -16.35
CA GLY A 80 -20.14 5.84 -15.85
C GLY A 80 -20.86 6.91 -16.65
N HIS A 81 -20.14 7.73 -17.45
CA HIS A 81 -20.69 8.82 -18.27
C HIS A 81 -20.97 8.41 -19.72
N THR A 82 -20.25 7.44 -20.25
CA THR A 82 -20.38 6.92 -21.62
C THR A 82 -20.92 5.49 -21.61
N ALA A 83 -21.48 5.06 -22.74
CA ALA A 83 -22.06 3.72 -22.89
C ALA A 83 -21.01 2.61 -23.14
N ARG A 84 -19.82 2.98 -23.62
CA ARG A 84 -18.83 2.07 -24.24
C ARG A 84 -17.49 1.96 -23.51
N HIS A 85 -17.25 2.76 -22.45
CA HIS A 85 -15.98 2.73 -21.72
C HIS A 85 -16.09 1.91 -20.44
N GLY A 86 -15.13 1.01 -20.26
CA GLY A 86 -14.90 0.20 -19.07
C GLY A 86 -13.41 0.13 -18.76
N THR A 87 -13.04 0.17 -17.48
CA THR A 87 -11.64 0.03 -17.06
C THR A 87 -11.14 -1.38 -17.31
N TYR A 88 -11.88 -2.38 -16.83
CA TYR A 88 -11.68 -3.79 -17.15
C TYR A 88 -12.62 -4.20 -18.28
N PHE A 89 -12.09 -4.90 -19.25
CA PHE A 89 -12.86 -5.52 -20.31
C PHE A 89 -12.16 -6.78 -20.83
N GLU A 90 -12.91 -7.61 -21.53
CA GLU A 90 -12.41 -8.80 -22.15
C GLU A 90 -12.23 -8.57 -23.66
N MET A 91 -11.03 -8.83 -24.16
CA MET A 91 -10.72 -8.70 -25.59
C MET A 91 -10.65 -10.10 -26.21
N LEU A 92 -11.61 -10.39 -27.09
CA LEU A 92 -11.58 -11.57 -27.96
C LEU A 92 -10.61 -11.32 -29.10
N GLY A 93 -9.67 -12.22 -29.28
CA GLY A 93 -8.64 -12.09 -30.31
C GLY A 93 -8.36 -13.39 -31.04
N ASN A 94 -8.16 -13.30 -32.35
CA ASN A 94 -7.60 -14.36 -33.17
C ASN A 94 -6.32 -13.85 -33.85
N PHE A 95 -5.29 -14.68 -33.83
CA PHE A 95 -3.95 -14.30 -34.20
C PHE A 95 -3.36 -15.27 -35.22
N SER A 96 -2.62 -14.70 -36.16
CA SER A 96 -1.86 -15.45 -37.15
C SER A 96 -0.38 -15.02 -37.16
N PHE A 97 0.52 -15.97 -37.01
CA PHE A 97 1.96 -15.75 -37.04
C PHE A 97 2.52 -16.30 -38.32
N GLY A 98 2.43 -15.46 -39.40
CA GLY A 98 2.90 -15.84 -40.72
C GLY A 98 2.15 -17.01 -41.37
N ASP A 99 0.88 -17.24 -41.07
CA ASP A 99 0.07 -18.32 -41.63
C ASP A 99 -1.01 -17.76 -42.60
N TYR A 100 -2.05 -17.07 -42.08
CA TYR A 100 -3.06 -16.40 -42.88
C TYR A 100 -2.96 -14.87 -42.72
N PHE A 101 -3.60 -14.14 -43.64
CA PHE A 101 -3.55 -12.67 -43.64
C PHE A 101 -4.93 -12.07 -43.94
N LYS A 102 -5.02 -10.96 -44.65
CA LYS A 102 -6.23 -10.11 -44.82
C LYS A 102 -7.45 -10.87 -45.34
N HIS A 103 -7.30 -11.74 -46.36
CA HIS A 103 -8.40 -12.45 -46.98
C HIS A 103 -9.18 -13.32 -45.99
N GLU A 104 -8.48 -14.17 -45.25
CA GLU A 104 -9.08 -15.05 -44.28
C GLU A 104 -9.60 -14.26 -43.06
N ALA A 105 -8.82 -13.29 -42.59
CA ALA A 105 -9.22 -12.49 -41.41
C ALA A 105 -10.53 -11.75 -41.65
N ILE A 106 -10.66 -11.05 -42.80
CA ILE A 106 -11.86 -10.31 -43.17
C ILE A 106 -13.04 -11.27 -43.42
N ALA A 107 -12.81 -12.36 -44.13
CA ALA A 107 -13.85 -13.36 -44.42
C ALA A 107 -14.40 -13.99 -43.14
N TRP A 108 -13.52 -14.38 -42.19
CA TRP A 108 -13.95 -14.96 -40.90
C TRP A 108 -14.61 -13.93 -39.96
N THR A 109 -14.15 -12.69 -39.95
CA THR A 109 -14.83 -11.60 -39.25
C THR A 109 -16.27 -11.45 -39.73
N TRP A 110 -16.47 -11.43 -41.05
CA TRP A 110 -17.82 -11.33 -41.64
C TRP A 110 -18.67 -12.56 -41.35
N GLU A 111 -18.11 -13.77 -41.49
CA GLU A 111 -18.78 -15.03 -41.20
C GLU A 111 -19.26 -15.09 -39.77
N PHE A 112 -18.35 -14.80 -38.82
CA PHE A 112 -18.69 -14.82 -37.37
C PHE A 112 -19.81 -13.86 -37.01
N LEU A 113 -19.74 -12.63 -37.50
CA LEU A 113 -20.73 -11.60 -37.18
C LEU A 113 -22.10 -11.84 -37.85
N THR A 114 -22.13 -12.38 -39.06
CA THR A 114 -23.35 -12.39 -39.90
C THR A 114 -24.00 -13.75 -40.10
N ASP A 115 -23.29 -14.87 -39.90
CA ASP A 115 -23.88 -16.18 -40.04
C ASP A 115 -24.82 -16.51 -38.86
N PRO A 116 -26.09 -16.89 -39.14
CA PRO A 116 -27.05 -17.25 -38.09
C PRO A 116 -26.63 -18.40 -37.16
N LYS A 117 -25.65 -19.20 -37.55
CA LYS A 117 -25.05 -20.24 -36.71
C LYS A 117 -24.24 -19.63 -35.58
N TRP A 118 -23.67 -18.46 -35.80
CA TRP A 118 -22.87 -17.71 -34.86
C TRP A 118 -23.67 -16.51 -34.36
N VAL A 119 -23.13 -15.31 -34.43
CA VAL A 119 -23.80 -14.11 -33.88
C VAL A 119 -25.04 -13.74 -34.68
N GLY A 120 -24.99 -13.75 -36.02
CA GLY A 120 -26.15 -13.52 -36.89
C GLY A 120 -26.65 -12.09 -36.91
N LEU A 121 -25.74 -11.07 -36.85
CA LEU A 121 -26.09 -9.66 -36.93
C LEU A 121 -26.65 -9.29 -38.33
N GLU A 122 -27.47 -8.26 -38.37
CA GLU A 122 -28.04 -7.71 -39.58
C GLU A 122 -26.95 -7.08 -40.46
N LYS A 123 -26.73 -7.68 -41.65
CA LYS A 123 -25.68 -7.26 -42.58
C LYS A 123 -25.75 -5.79 -42.96
N ASP A 124 -26.95 -5.25 -43.05
CA ASP A 124 -27.19 -3.87 -43.48
C ASP A 124 -26.83 -2.82 -42.40
N ARG A 125 -26.59 -3.28 -41.18
CA ARG A 125 -26.19 -2.43 -40.05
C ARG A 125 -24.67 -2.49 -39.77
N LEU A 126 -23.92 -3.25 -40.58
CA LEU A 126 -22.47 -3.37 -40.41
C LEU A 126 -21.74 -2.49 -41.44
N TYR A 127 -20.80 -1.70 -40.97
CA TYR A 127 -20.03 -0.73 -41.72
C TYR A 127 -18.52 -0.94 -41.48
N PRO A 128 -17.78 -1.56 -42.43
CA PRO A 128 -16.34 -1.69 -42.29
C PRO A 128 -15.64 -0.35 -42.61
N SER A 129 -14.53 -0.13 -41.91
CA SER A 129 -13.56 0.91 -42.24
C SER A 129 -12.22 0.28 -42.63
N VAL A 130 -11.40 1.01 -43.38
CA VAL A 130 -10.05 0.61 -43.77
C VAL A 130 -9.10 1.79 -43.74
N TYR A 131 -7.82 1.54 -43.52
CA TYR A 131 -6.81 2.60 -43.67
C TYR A 131 -6.84 3.15 -45.10
N GLN A 132 -6.79 4.48 -45.21
CA GLN A 132 -6.98 5.21 -46.46
C GLN A 132 -6.08 4.73 -47.63
N GLU A 133 -4.89 4.18 -47.34
CA GLU A 133 -3.91 3.68 -48.32
C GLU A 133 -3.99 2.15 -48.48
N ASP A 134 -4.90 1.45 -47.77
CA ASP A 134 -5.05 0.00 -47.84
C ASP A 134 -6.10 -0.40 -48.86
N ASP A 135 -5.73 -0.32 -50.16
CA ASP A 135 -6.59 -0.73 -51.25
C ASP A 135 -6.89 -2.22 -51.25
N GLU A 136 -5.99 -3.05 -50.73
CA GLU A 136 -6.18 -4.50 -50.65
C GLU A 136 -7.36 -4.83 -49.71
N ALA A 137 -7.35 -4.31 -48.50
CA ALA A 137 -8.46 -4.53 -47.56
C ALA A 137 -9.78 -3.96 -48.09
N PHE A 138 -9.74 -2.79 -48.73
CA PHE A 138 -10.92 -2.18 -49.35
C PHE A 138 -11.52 -3.11 -50.43
N ASN A 139 -10.69 -3.63 -51.32
CA ASN A 139 -11.13 -4.51 -52.40
C ASN A 139 -11.67 -5.85 -51.86
N ILE A 140 -11.08 -6.41 -50.82
CA ILE A 140 -11.60 -7.63 -50.15
C ILE A 140 -13.02 -7.38 -49.61
N TRP A 141 -13.26 -6.28 -48.91
CA TRP A 141 -14.59 -5.95 -48.43
C TRP A 141 -15.61 -5.76 -49.59
N ARG A 142 -15.20 -5.05 -50.64
CA ARG A 142 -16.09 -4.76 -51.77
C ARG A 142 -16.35 -5.99 -52.64
N ASP A 143 -15.28 -6.66 -53.08
CA ASP A 143 -15.36 -7.66 -54.15
C ASP A 143 -15.56 -9.10 -53.65
N GLU A 144 -15.01 -9.45 -52.48
CA GLU A 144 -15.11 -10.80 -51.94
C GLU A 144 -16.26 -10.93 -50.92
N VAL A 145 -16.37 -9.98 -50.03
CA VAL A 145 -17.45 -9.94 -49.01
C VAL A 145 -18.75 -9.39 -49.62
N GLY A 146 -18.65 -8.50 -50.61
CA GLY A 146 -19.78 -7.95 -51.33
C GLY A 146 -20.45 -6.75 -50.61
N ILE A 147 -19.67 -5.98 -49.83
CA ILE A 147 -20.18 -4.75 -49.19
C ILE A 147 -20.22 -3.64 -50.24
N PRO A 148 -21.34 -2.88 -50.37
CA PRO A 148 -21.42 -1.70 -51.23
C PRO A 148 -20.33 -0.70 -50.89
N GLU A 149 -19.74 -0.07 -51.89
CA GLU A 149 -18.61 0.86 -51.75
C GLU A 149 -18.92 2.04 -50.87
N ASP A 150 -20.17 2.56 -50.89
CA ASP A 150 -20.65 3.66 -50.06
C ASP A 150 -20.81 3.32 -48.56
N ARG A 151 -20.63 2.04 -48.20
CA ARG A 151 -20.67 1.56 -46.83
C ARG A 151 -19.28 1.18 -46.30
N ILE A 152 -18.21 1.33 -47.10
CA ILE A 152 -16.82 1.08 -46.69
C ILE A 152 -16.16 2.45 -46.48
N TYR A 153 -15.72 2.71 -45.26
CA TYR A 153 -15.16 4.01 -44.89
C TYR A 153 -13.63 3.98 -44.94
N ARG A 154 -13.02 4.91 -45.69
CA ARG A 154 -11.58 5.13 -45.67
C ARG A 154 -11.22 6.15 -44.62
N MET A 155 -10.41 5.77 -43.64
CA MET A 155 -10.05 6.63 -42.52
C MET A 155 -8.54 6.83 -42.45
N GLY A 156 -8.11 7.85 -41.73
CA GLY A 156 -6.73 8.23 -41.54
C GLY A 156 -5.95 7.31 -40.63
N LYS A 157 -4.69 7.70 -40.40
CA LYS A 157 -3.80 6.97 -39.50
C LYS A 157 -4.32 6.97 -38.05
N GLU A 158 -5.02 8.00 -37.65
CA GLU A 158 -5.57 8.14 -36.30
C GLU A 158 -6.60 7.06 -35.97
N ASP A 159 -7.38 6.62 -36.96
CA ASP A 159 -8.46 5.65 -36.78
C ASP A 159 -8.07 4.23 -37.26
N ASN A 160 -7.44 4.11 -38.45
CA ASN A 160 -7.20 2.80 -39.07
C ASN A 160 -5.71 2.43 -39.25
N PHE A 161 -4.84 2.83 -38.33
CA PHE A 161 -3.48 2.33 -38.20
C PHE A 161 -3.14 2.09 -36.74
N TRP A 162 -2.99 0.84 -36.37
CA TRP A 162 -2.74 0.49 -34.98
C TRP A 162 -1.24 0.47 -34.67
N GLU A 163 -0.86 1.25 -33.67
CA GLU A 163 0.50 1.27 -33.10
C GLU A 163 0.42 1.58 -31.60
N HIS A 164 1.32 1.00 -30.81
CA HIS A 164 1.40 1.28 -29.37
C HIS A 164 2.84 1.30 -28.90
N GLY A 165 3.39 2.49 -28.74
CA GLY A 165 4.79 2.70 -28.41
C GLY A 165 5.73 2.10 -29.45
N SER A 166 6.71 1.32 -29.00
CA SER A 166 7.60 0.55 -29.89
C SER A 166 7.07 -0.87 -30.05
N GLY A 167 7.23 -1.43 -31.26
CA GLY A 167 6.88 -2.81 -31.55
C GLY A 167 6.03 -3.03 -32.80
N PRO A 168 5.47 -4.24 -32.97
CA PRO A 168 4.68 -4.63 -34.12
C PRO A 168 3.47 -3.73 -34.34
N CYS A 169 3.25 -3.26 -35.57
CA CYS A 169 2.16 -2.34 -35.91
C CYS A 169 1.73 -2.51 -37.38
N GLY A 170 0.65 -1.87 -37.79
CA GLY A 170 0.19 -1.89 -39.15
C GLY A 170 -1.17 -1.26 -39.39
N PRO A 171 -1.61 -1.13 -40.67
CA PRO A 171 -2.95 -0.69 -41.00
C PRO A 171 -3.98 -1.65 -40.43
N CYS A 172 -5.17 -1.13 -40.14
CA CYS A 172 -6.25 -1.96 -39.61
C CYS A 172 -7.57 -1.69 -40.33
N SER A 173 -8.48 -2.63 -40.14
CA SER A 173 -9.85 -2.55 -40.62
C SER A 173 -10.81 -2.82 -39.47
N GLU A 174 -11.65 -1.83 -39.16
CA GLU A 174 -12.63 -1.94 -38.11
C GLU A 174 -14.02 -2.21 -38.66
N VAL A 175 -14.85 -2.87 -37.88
CA VAL A 175 -16.25 -3.09 -38.21
C VAL A 175 -17.11 -2.40 -37.17
N TYR A 176 -17.92 -1.46 -37.64
CA TYR A 176 -18.89 -0.72 -36.85
C TYR A 176 -20.29 -1.28 -37.04
N TYR A 177 -21.07 -1.26 -35.95
CA TYR A 177 -22.50 -1.61 -35.98
C TYR A 177 -23.36 -0.36 -35.73
N ASP A 178 -24.30 -0.06 -36.65
CA ASP A 178 -25.26 1.03 -36.51
C ASP A 178 -26.38 0.61 -35.54
N ARG A 179 -26.37 1.14 -34.34
CA ARG A 179 -27.35 0.89 -33.30
C ARG A 179 -28.70 1.57 -33.52
N GLY A 180 -28.75 2.58 -34.40
CA GLY A 180 -29.94 3.38 -34.71
C GLY A 180 -29.77 4.86 -34.41
N GLU A 181 -30.61 5.68 -35.00
CA GLU A 181 -30.54 7.14 -34.86
C GLU A 181 -30.74 7.61 -33.42
N GLU A 182 -31.48 6.85 -32.61
CA GLU A 182 -31.72 7.13 -31.20
C GLU A 182 -30.47 7.17 -30.34
N PHE A 183 -29.40 6.52 -30.79
CA PHE A 183 -28.09 6.54 -30.13
C PHE A 183 -27.11 7.59 -30.71
N GLY A 184 -27.56 8.33 -31.73
CA GLY A 184 -26.73 9.27 -32.47
C GLY A 184 -26.67 10.66 -31.81
N CYS A 185 -25.67 11.43 -32.24
CA CYS A 185 -25.52 12.86 -31.84
C CYS A 185 -26.50 13.81 -32.47
N GLY A 186 -27.38 13.34 -33.37
CA GLY A 186 -28.35 14.17 -34.13
C GLY A 186 -27.71 14.98 -35.25
N SER A 187 -26.40 14.85 -35.50
CA SER A 187 -25.74 15.50 -36.63
C SER A 187 -26.07 14.80 -37.95
N PRO A 188 -26.35 15.54 -39.03
CA PRO A 188 -26.54 14.95 -40.36
C PRO A 188 -25.27 14.28 -40.91
N ASP A 189 -24.12 14.63 -40.38
CA ASP A 189 -22.81 14.05 -40.73
C ASP A 189 -22.39 12.87 -39.84
N CYS A 190 -23.30 12.37 -39.01
CA CYS A 190 -23.05 11.21 -38.13
C CYS A 190 -22.75 9.97 -38.97
N LYS A 191 -21.55 9.40 -38.82
CA LYS A 191 -21.02 8.26 -39.57
C LYS A 191 -20.07 7.42 -38.70
N PRO A 192 -19.62 6.23 -39.14
CA PRO A 192 -18.53 5.50 -38.50
C PRO A 192 -17.33 6.39 -38.19
N GLY A 193 -16.76 6.28 -36.98
CA GLY A 193 -15.74 7.18 -36.44
C GLY A 193 -16.29 8.42 -35.69
N CYS A 194 -17.62 8.59 -35.62
CA CYS A 194 -18.21 9.60 -34.78
C CYS A 194 -18.13 9.20 -33.29
N ASP A 195 -17.84 10.17 -32.40
CA ASP A 195 -17.73 9.92 -30.94
C ASP A 195 -19.05 9.60 -30.23
N CYS A 196 -20.17 9.61 -30.95
CA CYS A 196 -21.46 9.22 -30.39
C CYS A 196 -21.62 7.69 -30.32
N ASP A 197 -22.66 7.22 -29.62
CA ASP A 197 -22.91 5.80 -29.39
C ASP A 197 -23.68 5.09 -30.51
N ARG A 198 -23.95 5.75 -31.65
CA ARG A 198 -24.68 5.16 -32.79
C ARG A 198 -23.85 4.12 -33.50
N TYR A 199 -22.68 4.48 -33.98
CA TYR A 199 -21.77 3.57 -34.69
C TYR A 199 -20.76 3.00 -33.69
N MET A 200 -21.10 1.85 -33.12
CA MET A 200 -20.24 1.20 -32.15
C MET A 200 -19.22 0.33 -32.87
N GLU A 201 -17.93 0.61 -32.68
CA GLU A 201 -16.86 -0.30 -33.11
C GLU A 201 -17.01 -1.65 -32.37
N VAL A 202 -17.14 -2.72 -33.14
CA VAL A 202 -17.29 -4.08 -32.63
C VAL A 202 -15.97 -4.84 -32.71
N TRP A 203 -15.29 -4.76 -33.84
CA TRP A 203 -14.11 -5.57 -34.13
C TRP A 203 -13.06 -4.80 -34.88
N ASN A 204 -11.81 -4.90 -34.47
CA ASN A 204 -10.66 -4.36 -35.16
C ASN A 204 -9.76 -5.48 -35.66
N ASN A 205 -9.46 -5.52 -36.96
CA ASN A 205 -8.51 -6.41 -37.62
C ASN A 205 -7.24 -5.66 -37.96
N VAL A 206 -6.17 -5.88 -37.21
CA VAL A 206 -4.84 -5.26 -37.44
C VAL A 206 -4.00 -6.15 -38.33
N PHE A 207 -3.54 -5.60 -39.43
CA PHE A 207 -2.66 -6.25 -40.39
C PHE A 207 -1.20 -5.93 -40.07
N THR A 208 -0.67 -6.63 -39.07
CA THR A 208 0.63 -6.35 -38.48
C THR A 208 1.73 -6.75 -39.45
N GLN A 209 2.37 -5.76 -40.05
CA GLN A 209 3.41 -5.95 -41.06
C GLN A 209 4.64 -5.06 -40.88
N PHE A 210 4.62 -4.16 -39.90
CA PHE A 210 5.73 -3.27 -39.55
C PHE A 210 6.13 -3.43 -38.09
N ASP A 211 7.40 -3.09 -37.79
CA ASP A 211 7.92 -2.84 -36.43
C ASP A 211 8.27 -1.37 -36.29
N ASN A 212 7.75 -0.72 -35.28
CA ASN A 212 7.98 0.69 -34.94
C ASN A 212 9.06 0.76 -33.86
N ASP A 213 10.12 1.54 -34.06
CA ASP A 213 11.19 1.76 -33.09
C ASP A 213 10.79 2.69 -31.92
N GLY A 214 9.60 3.30 -31.98
CA GLY A 214 9.12 4.28 -31.01
C GLY A 214 9.51 5.72 -31.34
N GLU A 215 10.34 5.94 -32.37
CA GLU A 215 10.73 7.25 -32.89
C GLU A 215 10.02 7.59 -34.22
N GLY A 216 9.09 6.74 -34.62
CA GLY A 216 8.30 6.91 -35.86
C GLY A 216 8.93 6.33 -37.11
N HIS A 217 9.97 5.49 -36.98
CA HIS A 217 10.53 4.74 -38.08
C HIS A 217 9.94 3.34 -38.14
N TYR A 218 9.48 2.94 -39.32
CA TYR A 218 8.85 1.64 -39.54
C TYR A 218 9.74 0.75 -40.38
N THR A 219 9.98 -0.45 -39.90
CA THR A 219 10.67 -1.52 -40.65
C THR A 219 9.69 -2.64 -40.94
N GLU A 220 9.76 -3.24 -42.17
CA GLU A 220 8.90 -4.38 -42.44
C GLU A 220 9.29 -5.60 -41.59
N LEU A 221 8.27 -6.25 -41.02
CA LEU A 221 8.46 -7.52 -40.29
C LEU A 221 8.83 -8.63 -41.29
N ALA A 222 9.64 -9.59 -40.82
CA ALA A 222 10.02 -10.76 -41.62
C ALA A 222 8.81 -11.62 -42.04
N GLN A 223 7.73 -11.56 -41.28
CA GLN A 223 6.46 -12.24 -41.56
C GLN A 223 5.28 -11.28 -41.34
N LYS A 224 4.25 -11.45 -42.16
CA LYS A 224 2.99 -10.74 -42.02
C LYS A 224 2.11 -11.45 -40.99
N ASN A 225 1.54 -10.74 -40.07
CA ASN A 225 0.77 -11.33 -38.99
C ASN A 225 -0.65 -10.72 -38.92
N ILE A 226 -1.55 -11.43 -38.32
CA ILE A 226 -2.89 -10.93 -37.93
C ILE A 226 -2.95 -10.80 -36.44
N ASP A 227 -3.36 -9.62 -36.01
CA ASP A 227 -3.79 -9.29 -34.66
C ASP A 227 -5.23 -8.78 -34.72
N THR A 228 -6.14 -9.36 -33.96
CA THR A 228 -7.51 -8.84 -33.90
C THR A 228 -7.95 -8.56 -32.48
N GLY A 229 -8.79 -7.57 -32.31
CA GLY A 229 -9.40 -7.23 -31.04
C GLY A 229 -10.88 -6.94 -31.16
N MET A 230 -11.71 -7.72 -30.46
CA MET A 230 -13.14 -7.50 -30.33
C MET A 230 -13.51 -7.39 -28.87
N GLY A 231 -14.07 -6.26 -28.45
CA GLY A 231 -14.56 -6.09 -27.09
C GLY A 231 -15.75 -6.99 -26.82
N LEU A 232 -15.61 -7.96 -25.92
CA LEU A 232 -16.69 -8.89 -25.59
C LEU A 232 -17.93 -8.16 -25.06
N GLU A 233 -17.74 -7.19 -24.16
CA GLU A 233 -18.82 -6.39 -23.61
C GLU A 233 -19.53 -5.55 -24.66
N ARG A 234 -18.78 -4.97 -25.64
CA ARG A 234 -19.39 -4.23 -26.77
C ARG A 234 -20.22 -5.12 -27.68
N LEU A 235 -19.73 -6.33 -27.98
CA LEU A 235 -20.51 -7.31 -28.71
C LEU A 235 -21.80 -7.70 -27.95
N ALA A 236 -21.69 -7.89 -26.62
CA ALA A 236 -22.84 -8.21 -25.78
C ALA A 236 -23.87 -7.08 -25.75
N VAL A 237 -23.44 -5.80 -25.68
CA VAL A 237 -24.35 -4.63 -25.77
C VAL A 237 -25.21 -4.71 -27.05
N ILE A 238 -24.61 -5.06 -28.17
CA ILE A 238 -25.33 -5.19 -29.45
C ILE A 238 -26.27 -6.39 -29.43
N CYS A 239 -25.78 -7.56 -29.04
CA CYS A 239 -26.55 -8.80 -29.06
C CYS A 239 -27.71 -8.80 -28.04
N GLN A 240 -27.54 -8.13 -26.91
CA GLN A 240 -28.58 -7.98 -25.89
C GLN A 240 -29.49 -6.77 -26.14
N ASN A 241 -29.13 -5.90 -27.10
CA ASN A 241 -29.81 -4.66 -27.43
C ASN A 241 -30.06 -3.79 -26.19
N VAL A 242 -28.99 -3.57 -25.42
CA VAL A 242 -28.97 -2.74 -24.21
C VAL A 242 -28.28 -1.40 -24.44
N ASN A 243 -28.50 -0.42 -23.56
CA ASN A 243 -28.02 0.94 -23.77
C ASN A 243 -26.49 1.08 -23.57
N SER A 244 -25.94 0.37 -22.59
CA SER A 244 -24.53 0.47 -22.22
C SER A 244 -23.95 -0.88 -21.81
N LEU A 245 -22.61 -0.94 -21.67
CA LEU A 245 -21.93 -2.12 -21.16
C LEU A 245 -22.33 -2.46 -19.71
N PHE A 246 -22.84 -1.48 -18.95
CA PHE A 246 -23.33 -1.67 -17.59
C PHE A 246 -24.71 -2.37 -17.54
N ASP A 247 -25.41 -2.39 -18.66
CA ASP A 247 -26.70 -3.05 -18.81
C ASP A 247 -26.58 -4.50 -19.36
N VAL A 248 -25.35 -4.94 -19.67
CA VAL A 248 -25.06 -6.33 -20.08
C VAL A 248 -25.31 -7.28 -18.90
N ASP A 249 -25.88 -8.43 -19.17
CA ASP A 249 -26.38 -9.41 -18.19
C ASP A 249 -25.48 -9.64 -16.96
N THR A 250 -24.25 -10.06 -17.16
CA THR A 250 -23.29 -10.33 -16.07
C THR A 250 -22.89 -9.06 -15.32
N VAL A 251 -22.74 -7.93 -16.02
CA VAL A 251 -22.39 -6.64 -15.42
C VAL A 251 -23.56 -6.04 -14.65
N MET A 252 -24.79 -6.20 -15.19
CA MET A 252 -26.02 -5.77 -14.51
C MET A 252 -26.25 -6.52 -13.20
N ASN A 253 -25.88 -7.80 -13.11
CA ASN A 253 -25.96 -8.55 -11.86
C ASN A 253 -25.07 -7.93 -10.77
N ILE A 254 -23.88 -7.44 -11.14
CA ILE A 254 -22.98 -6.72 -10.24
C ILE A 254 -23.60 -5.36 -9.86
N THR A 255 -24.12 -4.59 -10.84
CA THR A 255 -24.81 -3.31 -10.61
C THR A 255 -26.00 -3.46 -9.66
N ASN A 256 -26.78 -4.53 -9.82
CA ASN A 256 -27.89 -4.86 -8.93
C ASN A 256 -27.42 -5.14 -7.50
N LYS A 257 -26.29 -5.82 -7.33
CA LYS A 257 -25.69 -6.04 -6.00
C LYS A 257 -25.22 -4.74 -5.37
N VAL A 258 -24.63 -3.84 -6.15
CA VAL A 258 -24.26 -2.49 -5.67
C VAL A 258 -25.51 -1.71 -5.25
N SER A 259 -26.59 -1.75 -6.05
CA SER A 259 -27.88 -1.13 -5.73
C SER A 259 -28.47 -1.65 -4.43
N GLU A 260 -28.46 -2.97 -4.23
CA GLU A 260 -28.91 -3.62 -2.98
C GLU A 260 -28.16 -3.09 -1.75
N LEU A 261 -26.82 -3.00 -1.84
CA LEU A 261 -25.98 -2.60 -0.71
C LEU A 261 -26.02 -1.10 -0.42
N THR A 262 -26.20 -0.28 -1.45
CA THR A 262 -26.24 1.19 -1.30
C THR A 262 -27.64 1.74 -1.05
N GLY A 263 -28.69 0.96 -1.38
CA GLY A 263 -30.08 1.39 -1.35
C GLY A 263 -30.44 2.37 -2.48
N ALA A 264 -29.53 2.65 -3.40
CA ALA A 264 -29.80 3.45 -4.61
C ALA A 264 -30.33 2.54 -5.72
N HIS A 265 -31.33 3.02 -6.49
CA HIS A 265 -31.89 2.22 -7.58
C HIS A 265 -31.40 2.75 -8.93
N TYR A 266 -30.92 1.81 -9.76
CA TYR A 266 -30.46 2.12 -11.11
C TYR A 266 -31.65 2.59 -11.97
N GLY A 267 -31.51 3.77 -12.59
CA GLY A 267 -32.56 4.43 -13.36
C GLY A 267 -33.30 5.55 -12.61
N ASP A 268 -33.09 5.74 -11.30
CA ASP A 268 -33.78 6.76 -10.52
C ASP A 268 -33.23 8.16 -10.77
N SER A 269 -31.91 8.29 -10.97
CA SER A 269 -31.25 9.57 -11.25
C SER A 269 -29.94 9.38 -11.99
N GLN A 270 -29.61 10.34 -12.88
CA GLN A 270 -28.35 10.30 -13.62
C GLN A 270 -27.10 10.25 -12.70
N ALA A 271 -27.09 11.05 -11.63
CA ALA A 271 -25.94 11.06 -10.71
C ALA A 271 -25.81 9.75 -9.91
N GLY A 272 -26.96 9.14 -9.54
CA GLY A 272 -27.00 7.83 -8.91
C GLY A 272 -26.48 6.74 -9.84
N ASP A 273 -26.94 6.75 -11.10
CA ASP A 273 -26.53 5.78 -12.11
C ASP A 273 -25.04 5.85 -12.40
N VAL A 274 -24.47 7.06 -12.51
CA VAL A 274 -23.03 7.27 -12.68
C VAL A 274 -22.27 6.64 -11.50
N SER A 275 -22.71 6.88 -10.27
CA SER A 275 -22.07 6.32 -9.08
C SER A 275 -22.17 4.80 -9.04
N LEU A 276 -23.31 4.21 -9.36
CA LEU A 276 -23.51 2.76 -9.43
C LEU A 276 -22.62 2.12 -10.50
N ARG A 277 -22.51 2.74 -11.69
CA ARG A 277 -21.63 2.28 -12.78
C ARG A 277 -20.16 2.33 -12.39
N ILE A 278 -19.70 3.43 -11.78
CA ILE A 278 -18.33 3.59 -11.32
C ILE A 278 -17.97 2.52 -10.29
N ILE A 279 -18.83 2.29 -9.29
CA ILE A 279 -18.59 1.24 -8.28
C ILE A 279 -18.51 -0.13 -8.95
N THR A 280 -19.43 -0.43 -9.87
CA THR A 280 -19.48 -1.70 -10.60
C THR A 280 -18.23 -1.94 -11.42
N ASP A 281 -17.80 -0.96 -12.23
CA ASP A 281 -16.59 -1.04 -13.04
C ASP A 281 -15.35 -1.25 -12.18
N HIS A 282 -15.20 -0.43 -11.16
CA HIS A 282 -13.99 -0.39 -10.37
C HIS A 282 -13.83 -1.62 -9.48
N ILE A 283 -14.92 -2.15 -8.90
CA ILE A 283 -14.81 -3.39 -8.12
C ILE A 283 -14.55 -4.60 -9.01
N ARG A 284 -15.14 -4.64 -10.23
CA ARG A 284 -14.83 -5.66 -11.23
C ARG A 284 -13.35 -5.60 -11.61
N SER A 285 -12.84 -4.42 -11.95
CA SER A 285 -11.43 -4.19 -12.30
C SER A 285 -10.48 -4.58 -11.16
N ALA A 286 -10.76 -4.13 -9.94
CA ALA A 286 -9.96 -4.43 -8.76
C ALA A 286 -9.91 -5.93 -8.46
N THR A 287 -11.01 -6.64 -8.62
CA THR A 287 -11.09 -8.09 -8.41
C THR A 287 -10.10 -8.84 -9.29
N PHE A 288 -10.07 -8.54 -10.57
CA PHE A 288 -9.14 -9.18 -11.52
C PHE A 288 -7.69 -8.74 -11.30
N MET A 289 -7.44 -7.46 -11.02
CA MET A 289 -6.09 -6.98 -10.73
C MET A 289 -5.50 -7.68 -9.51
N ILE A 290 -6.28 -7.81 -8.42
CA ILE A 290 -5.82 -8.48 -7.20
C ILE A 290 -5.62 -9.98 -7.44
N CYS A 291 -6.52 -10.62 -8.19
CA CYS A 291 -6.39 -12.02 -8.57
C CYS A 291 -5.05 -12.29 -9.28
N ASP A 292 -4.62 -11.36 -10.14
CA ASP A 292 -3.36 -11.44 -10.88
C ASP A 292 -2.16 -10.85 -10.10
N GLY A 293 -2.29 -10.62 -8.80
CA GLY A 293 -1.19 -10.31 -7.87
C GLY A 293 -0.89 -8.82 -7.69
N VAL A 294 -1.74 -7.91 -8.19
CA VAL A 294 -1.56 -6.47 -7.92
C VAL A 294 -2.04 -6.13 -6.51
N LEU A 295 -1.21 -5.41 -5.75
CA LEU A 295 -1.55 -4.88 -4.43
C LEU A 295 -1.63 -3.35 -4.44
N PRO A 296 -2.51 -2.74 -3.62
CA PRO A 296 -2.59 -1.29 -3.51
C PRO A 296 -1.27 -0.68 -3.03
N SER A 297 -0.74 0.29 -3.79
CA SER A 297 0.49 1.01 -3.45
C SER A 297 0.41 2.48 -3.86
N ASN A 298 1.48 3.24 -3.62
CA ASN A 298 1.53 4.66 -3.99
C ASN A 298 2.08 4.91 -5.39
N GLU A 299 2.59 3.89 -6.08
CA GLU A 299 3.24 4.01 -7.38
C GLU A 299 2.87 2.84 -8.30
N GLY A 300 3.05 3.05 -9.61
CA GLY A 300 2.88 2.04 -10.62
C GLY A 300 1.48 1.41 -10.66
N ARG A 301 1.42 0.11 -10.92
CA ARG A 301 0.14 -0.63 -11.05
C ARG A 301 -0.67 -0.68 -9.76
N GLY A 302 -0.01 -0.68 -8.62
CA GLY A 302 -0.69 -0.64 -7.33
C GLY A 302 -1.37 0.70 -7.04
N TYR A 303 -0.84 1.81 -7.58
CA TYR A 303 -1.51 3.11 -7.54
C TYR A 303 -2.82 3.09 -8.34
N VAL A 304 -2.81 2.47 -9.53
CA VAL A 304 -4.04 2.30 -10.33
C VAL A 304 -5.10 1.56 -9.53
N LEU A 305 -4.76 0.41 -8.93
CA LEU A 305 -5.68 -0.36 -8.09
C LEU A 305 -6.21 0.46 -6.90
N ARG A 306 -5.33 1.17 -6.21
CA ARG A 306 -5.72 2.04 -5.09
C ARG A 306 -6.66 3.14 -5.53
N ARG A 307 -6.40 3.79 -6.67
CA ARG A 307 -7.25 4.83 -7.24
C ARG A 307 -8.66 4.30 -7.50
N LEU A 308 -8.78 3.13 -8.14
CA LEU A 308 -10.07 2.50 -8.43
C LEU A 308 -10.87 2.20 -7.13
N LEU A 309 -10.24 1.57 -6.14
CA LEU A 309 -10.90 1.23 -4.88
C LEU A 309 -11.35 2.48 -4.12
N ARG A 310 -10.51 3.51 -4.04
CA ARG A 310 -10.85 4.76 -3.33
C ARG A 310 -11.91 5.58 -4.05
N ARG A 311 -11.88 5.59 -5.40
CA ARG A 311 -12.93 6.22 -6.20
C ARG A 311 -14.27 5.52 -6.00
N ALA A 312 -14.31 4.19 -6.03
CA ALA A 312 -15.51 3.41 -5.72
C ALA A 312 -16.04 3.66 -4.29
N ALA A 313 -15.16 3.70 -3.29
CA ALA A 313 -15.54 4.00 -1.90
C ALA A 313 -16.11 5.42 -1.75
N ARG A 314 -15.54 6.42 -2.44
CA ARG A 314 -16.11 7.78 -2.48
C ARG A 314 -17.52 7.78 -3.07
N HIS A 315 -17.74 7.09 -4.20
CA HIS A 315 -19.07 7.01 -4.80
C HIS A 315 -20.07 6.29 -3.90
N GLY A 316 -19.65 5.31 -3.11
CA GLY A 316 -20.45 4.74 -2.04
C GLY A 316 -20.87 5.78 -1.00
N LYS A 317 -19.95 6.65 -0.58
CA LYS A 317 -20.27 7.78 0.33
C LYS A 317 -21.28 8.75 -0.29
N LEU A 318 -21.16 9.07 -1.59
CA LEU A 318 -22.12 9.92 -2.29
C LEU A 318 -23.52 9.30 -2.34
N LEU A 319 -23.63 7.98 -2.36
CA LEU A 319 -24.88 7.22 -2.26
C LEU A 319 -25.34 7.01 -0.80
N GLY A 320 -24.63 7.54 0.19
CA GLY A 320 -25.02 7.50 1.62
C GLY A 320 -24.50 6.30 2.40
N VAL A 321 -23.61 5.47 1.84
CA VAL A 321 -23.01 4.34 2.55
C VAL A 321 -21.88 4.87 3.44
N ASN A 322 -21.94 4.56 4.75
CA ASN A 322 -20.97 5.05 5.73
C ASN A 322 -19.96 4.00 6.20
N GLU A 323 -20.26 2.73 5.98
CA GLU A 323 -19.42 1.59 6.36
C GLU A 323 -18.76 0.96 5.14
N PRO A 324 -17.62 0.29 5.28
CA PRO A 324 -17.00 -0.50 4.21
C PRO A 324 -17.98 -1.54 3.65
N PHE A 325 -18.14 -1.56 2.33
CA PHE A 325 -19.12 -2.42 1.65
C PHE A 325 -18.62 -3.06 0.35
N LEU A 326 -17.56 -2.53 -0.26
CA LEU A 326 -17.05 -3.01 -1.55
C LEU A 326 -16.72 -4.50 -1.53
N TYR A 327 -16.14 -4.98 -0.43
CA TYR A 327 -15.81 -6.40 -0.27
C TYR A 327 -17.04 -7.33 -0.32
N GLN A 328 -18.26 -6.82 -0.08
CA GLN A 328 -19.51 -7.60 -0.13
C GLN A 328 -20.02 -7.82 -1.57
N ILE A 329 -19.46 -7.08 -2.54
CA ILE A 329 -19.81 -7.20 -3.96
C ILE A 329 -19.00 -8.32 -4.61
N LEU A 330 -17.84 -8.65 -4.06
CA LEU A 330 -16.84 -9.54 -4.66
C LEU A 330 -17.36 -10.92 -5.01
N ASP A 331 -18.21 -11.51 -4.16
CA ASP A 331 -18.78 -12.82 -4.44
C ASP A 331 -19.63 -12.83 -5.72
N THR A 332 -20.38 -11.74 -5.97
CA THR A 332 -21.13 -11.57 -7.22
C THR A 332 -20.19 -11.43 -8.42
N VAL A 333 -19.14 -10.60 -8.31
CA VAL A 333 -18.14 -10.47 -9.40
C VAL A 333 -17.50 -11.81 -9.72
N ILE A 334 -17.13 -12.57 -8.70
CA ILE A 334 -16.51 -13.89 -8.84
C ILE A 334 -17.49 -14.86 -9.48
N HIS A 335 -18.72 -14.93 -9.00
CA HIS A 335 -19.75 -15.83 -9.51
C HIS A 335 -20.00 -15.63 -11.01
N GLU A 336 -20.09 -14.38 -11.47
CA GLU A 336 -20.36 -14.06 -12.87
C GLU A 336 -19.17 -14.42 -13.81
N ASN A 337 -17.95 -14.62 -13.26
CA ASN A 337 -16.72 -14.79 -14.04
C ASN A 337 -16.00 -16.12 -13.77
N GLU A 338 -16.33 -16.87 -12.71
CA GLU A 338 -15.60 -18.10 -12.30
C GLU A 338 -15.70 -19.25 -13.31
N GLY A 339 -16.65 -19.20 -14.22
CA GLY A 339 -16.77 -20.19 -15.30
C GLY A 339 -15.55 -20.24 -16.19
N GLU A 340 -15.01 -19.10 -16.57
CA GLU A 340 -13.77 -18.95 -17.35
C GLU A 340 -12.55 -18.78 -16.44
N TYR A 341 -12.65 -17.95 -15.40
CA TYR A 341 -11.55 -17.56 -14.51
C TYR A 341 -11.65 -18.25 -13.16
N LYS A 342 -11.31 -19.54 -13.12
CA LYS A 342 -11.42 -20.39 -11.90
C LYS A 342 -10.58 -19.89 -10.73
N ASP A 343 -9.49 -19.20 -11.00
CA ASP A 343 -8.58 -18.62 -10.01
C ASP A 343 -9.27 -17.60 -9.10
N LEU A 344 -10.28 -16.91 -9.62
CA LEU A 344 -11.07 -15.94 -8.83
C LEU A 344 -11.68 -16.62 -7.60
N ARG A 345 -12.33 -17.77 -7.76
CA ARG A 345 -12.95 -18.51 -6.66
C ARG A 345 -11.89 -19.07 -5.69
N GLN A 346 -10.77 -19.54 -6.22
CA GLN A 346 -9.68 -20.07 -5.39
C GLN A 346 -9.02 -18.98 -4.51
N LYS A 347 -8.96 -17.76 -5.02
CA LYS A 347 -8.34 -16.61 -4.35
C LYS A 347 -9.36 -15.68 -3.68
N GLN A 348 -10.63 -16.06 -3.57
CA GLN A 348 -11.71 -15.21 -3.04
C GLN A 348 -11.38 -14.61 -1.68
N ASP A 349 -10.95 -15.41 -0.71
CA ASP A 349 -10.64 -14.93 0.64
C ASP A 349 -9.50 -13.90 0.63
N TYR A 350 -8.50 -14.14 -0.21
CA TYR A 350 -7.39 -13.20 -0.41
C TYR A 350 -7.86 -11.89 -1.02
N ILE A 351 -8.63 -11.94 -2.12
CA ILE A 351 -9.18 -10.74 -2.80
C ILE A 351 -10.04 -9.95 -1.82
N THR A 352 -10.91 -10.63 -1.07
CA THR A 352 -11.79 -10.02 -0.07
C THR A 352 -11.00 -9.30 1.02
N LYS A 353 -9.94 -9.93 1.53
CA LYS A 353 -9.09 -9.36 2.57
C LYS A 353 -8.36 -8.10 2.07
N VAL A 354 -7.83 -8.10 0.84
CA VAL A 354 -7.15 -6.94 0.25
C VAL A 354 -8.11 -5.77 0.06
N VAL A 355 -9.26 -5.99 -0.58
CA VAL A 355 -10.27 -4.94 -0.81
C VAL A 355 -10.77 -4.36 0.50
N ARG A 356 -11.15 -5.21 1.44
CA ARG A 356 -11.64 -4.79 2.74
C ARG A 356 -10.60 -3.97 3.51
N THR A 357 -9.34 -4.40 3.52
CA THR A 357 -8.26 -3.69 4.23
C THR A 357 -8.02 -2.31 3.63
N GLU A 358 -7.97 -2.17 2.29
CA GLU A 358 -7.77 -0.86 1.65
C GLU A 358 -8.99 0.06 1.89
N GLU A 359 -10.20 -0.47 1.83
CA GLU A 359 -11.44 0.27 2.09
C GLU A 359 -11.51 0.74 3.55
N GLU A 360 -11.22 -0.14 4.54
CA GLU A 360 -11.18 0.20 5.96
C GLU A 360 -10.10 1.26 6.27
N ASN A 361 -8.93 1.16 5.61
CA ASN A 361 -7.88 2.15 5.78
C ASN A 361 -8.28 3.51 5.19
N PHE A 362 -8.94 3.54 4.06
CA PHE A 362 -9.43 4.78 3.47
C PHE A 362 -10.60 5.36 4.27
N ALA A 363 -11.50 4.54 4.80
CA ALA A 363 -12.61 4.96 5.64
C ALA A 363 -12.16 5.75 6.89
N LYS A 364 -10.97 5.46 7.44
CA LYS A 364 -10.40 6.20 8.59
C LYS A 364 -10.04 7.66 8.24
N THR A 365 -9.76 7.95 6.99
CA THR A 365 -9.25 9.26 6.55
C THR A 365 -10.21 10.01 5.64
N ILE A 366 -11.16 9.32 4.97
CA ILE A 366 -12.04 9.91 3.96
C ILE A 366 -12.89 11.06 4.54
N ASP A 367 -13.52 10.87 5.70
CA ASP A 367 -14.39 11.90 6.30
C ASP A 367 -13.60 13.15 6.68
N GLY A 368 -12.38 12.96 7.23
CA GLY A 368 -11.45 14.04 7.52
C GLY A 368 -10.98 14.75 6.26
N GLY A 369 -10.61 14.00 5.24
CA GLY A 369 -10.17 14.53 3.94
C GLY A 369 -11.27 15.28 3.20
N MET A 370 -12.49 14.75 3.14
CA MET A 370 -13.65 15.41 2.54
C MET A 370 -13.98 16.74 3.24
N LYS A 371 -13.90 16.77 4.56
CA LYS A 371 -14.10 18.01 5.31
C LYS A 371 -13.01 19.05 4.99
N ILE A 372 -11.74 18.64 5.01
CA ILE A 372 -10.62 19.54 4.66
C ILE A 372 -10.74 20.01 3.22
N PHE A 373 -11.12 19.13 2.28
CA PHE A 373 -11.38 19.52 0.90
C PHE A 373 -12.47 20.59 0.82
N ALA A 374 -13.60 20.39 1.48
CA ALA A 374 -14.70 21.36 1.49
C ALA A 374 -14.27 22.72 2.10
N ASP A 375 -13.49 22.71 3.17
CA ASP A 375 -12.96 23.92 3.80
C ASP A 375 -12.01 24.68 2.86
N LEU A 376 -11.07 23.97 2.22
CA LEU A 376 -10.12 24.53 1.24
C LEU A 376 -10.84 25.05 -0.01
N LEU A 377 -11.79 24.28 -0.54
CA LEU A 377 -12.61 24.68 -1.67
C LEU A 377 -13.37 25.98 -1.39
N ALA A 378 -13.99 26.08 -0.21
CA ALA A 378 -14.70 27.30 0.21
C ALA A 378 -13.74 28.50 0.33
N GLU A 379 -12.50 28.28 0.78
CA GLU A 379 -11.47 29.31 0.86
C GLU A 379 -11.06 29.82 -0.53
N HIS A 380 -10.80 28.89 -1.50
CA HIS A 380 -10.46 29.24 -2.88
C HIS A 380 -11.62 30.00 -3.55
N LYS A 381 -12.86 29.51 -3.41
CA LYS A 381 -14.05 30.18 -3.94
C LYS A 381 -14.27 31.59 -3.34
N ALA A 382 -14.01 31.76 -2.04
CA ALA A 382 -14.13 33.06 -1.37
C ALA A 382 -13.08 34.07 -1.87
N LYS A 383 -11.90 33.58 -2.34
CA LYS A 383 -10.87 34.41 -2.98
C LYS A 383 -11.17 34.69 -4.46
N GLY A 384 -12.19 34.08 -5.04
CA GLY A 384 -12.51 34.18 -6.48
C GLY A 384 -11.53 33.38 -7.35
N GLU A 385 -10.82 32.42 -6.81
CA GLU A 385 -9.88 31.57 -7.54
C GLU A 385 -10.65 30.49 -8.29
N MET A 386 -10.30 30.26 -9.55
CA MET A 386 -10.89 29.20 -10.40
C MET A 386 -9.96 27.99 -10.51
N GLN A 387 -8.80 28.05 -9.84
CA GLN A 387 -7.82 26.98 -9.79
C GLN A 387 -7.56 26.59 -8.34
N PHE A 388 -7.69 25.29 -8.05
CA PHE A 388 -7.38 24.71 -6.75
C PHE A 388 -5.87 24.52 -6.61
N SER A 389 -5.30 24.86 -5.47
CA SER A 389 -3.87 24.83 -5.23
C SER A 389 -3.29 23.41 -5.29
N GLY A 390 -2.21 23.21 -6.05
CA GLY A 390 -1.46 21.94 -6.09
C GLY A 390 -0.87 21.54 -4.73
N LYS A 391 -0.51 22.52 -3.89
CA LYS A 391 -0.04 22.26 -2.51
C LYS A 391 -1.15 21.74 -1.61
N ASP A 392 -2.36 22.26 -1.76
CA ASP A 392 -3.51 21.76 -0.99
C ASP A 392 -3.93 20.38 -1.47
N ALA A 393 -3.85 20.10 -2.77
CA ALA A 393 -4.03 18.75 -3.32
C ALA A 393 -2.95 17.79 -2.83
N PHE A 394 -1.68 18.24 -2.76
CA PHE A 394 -0.61 17.42 -2.18
C PHE A 394 -0.85 17.10 -0.70
N LYS A 395 -1.37 18.04 0.08
CA LYS A 395 -1.76 17.81 1.48
C LYS A 395 -2.86 16.74 1.60
N LEU A 396 -3.86 16.77 0.71
CA LEU A 396 -4.91 15.75 0.65
C LEU A 396 -4.32 14.38 0.28
N TYR A 397 -3.36 14.34 -0.65
CA TYR A 397 -2.66 13.13 -1.06
C TYR A 397 -1.80 12.55 0.06
N ASP A 398 -0.88 13.35 0.61
CA ASP A 398 0.13 12.90 1.56
C ASP A 398 -0.45 12.55 2.94
N THR A 399 -1.40 13.36 3.43
CA THR A 399 -1.95 13.22 4.79
C THR A 399 -3.23 12.37 4.86
N TYR A 400 -4.11 12.51 3.87
CA TYR A 400 -5.41 11.85 3.87
C TYR A 400 -5.53 10.72 2.84
N GLY A 401 -4.49 10.52 2.03
CA GLY A 401 -4.43 9.44 1.07
C GLY A 401 -5.40 9.60 -0.11
N PHE A 402 -5.81 10.84 -0.46
CA PHE A 402 -6.61 11.09 -1.66
C PHE A 402 -5.70 11.02 -2.88
N PRO A 403 -5.91 10.07 -3.81
CA PRO A 403 -5.24 10.11 -5.09
C PRO A 403 -5.46 11.46 -5.76
N VAL A 404 -4.42 12.01 -6.40
CA VAL A 404 -4.51 13.35 -6.98
C VAL A 404 -5.61 13.45 -8.04
N ASP A 405 -5.80 12.39 -8.83
CA ASP A 405 -6.85 12.32 -9.84
C ASP A 405 -8.25 12.34 -9.21
N LEU A 406 -8.42 11.74 -8.02
CA LEU A 406 -9.67 11.84 -7.26
C LEU A 406 -9.91 13.27 -6.75
N THR A 407 -8.85 13.96 -6.32
CA THR A 407 -8.94 15.38 -5.94
C THR A 407 -9.27 16.24 -7.15
N GLU A 408 -8.68 15.95 -8.31
CA GLU A 408 -8.95 16.66 -9.57
C GLU A 408 -10.40 16.49 -10.02
N GLU A 409 -10.94 15.27 -9.98
CA GLU A 409 -12.37 15.01 -10.24
C GLU A 409 -13.28 15.82 -9.30
N MET A 410 -12.97 15.80 -7.99
CA MET A 410 -13.75 16.55 -7.00
C MET A 410 -13.72 18.07 -7.25
N VAL A 411 -12.59 18.58 -7.71
CA VAL A 411 -12.41 20.00 -8.06
C VAL A 411 -13.18 20.35 -9.34
N GLN A 412 -13.17 19.45 -10.34
CA GLN A 412 -13.90 19.60 -11.60
C GLN A 412 -15.43 19.54 -11.39
N ASP A 413 -15.92 18.67 -10.50
CA ASP A 413 -17.33 18.59 -10.09
C ASP A 413 -17.83 19.96 -9.57
N GLU A 414 -16.94 20.76 -9.00
CA GLU A 414 -17.21 22.11 -8.48
C GLU A 414 -16.90 23.24 -9.47
N GLY A 415 -16.61 22.92 -10.74
CA GLY A 415 -16.36 23.84 -11.83
C GLY A 415 -15.02 24.57 -11.78
N MET A 416 -14.04 24.01 -11.08
CA MET A 416 -12.68 24.53 -10.96
C MET A 416 -11.66 23.62 -11.65
N THR A 417 -10.42 24.09 -11.80
CA THR A 417 -9.27 23.29 -12.29
C THR A 417 -8.27 23.05 -11.17
N LEU A 418 -7.42 22.03 -11.31
CA LEU A 418 -6.32 21.74 -10.37
C LEU A 418 -4.99 22.29 -10.91
N ASP A 419 -4.17 22.88 -10.05
CA ASP A 419 -2.76 23.20 -10.36
C ASP A 419 -1.90 21.95 -10.28
N ARG A 420 -1.92 21.16 -11.37
CA ARG A 420 -1.18 19.91 -11.46
C ARG A 420 0.33 20.11 -11.39
N VAL A 421 0.84 21.21 -11.97
CA VAL A 421 2.27 21.52 -11.98
C VAL A 421 2.80 21.71 -10.55
N ALA A 422 2.12 22.52 -9.75
CA ALA A 422 2.51 22.74 -8.36
C ALA A 422 2.37 21.47 -7.49
N PHE A 423 1.42 20.58 -7.81
CA PHE A 423 1.33 19.27 -7.15
C PHE A 423 2.55 18.39 -7.48
N ASP A 424 2.94 18.31 -8.76
CA ASP A 424 4.06 17.47 -9.22
C ASP A 424 5.39 17.99 -8.67
N GLU A 425 5.56 19.32 -8.48
CA GLU A 425 6.70 19.92 -7.79
C GLU A 425 6.81 19.47 -6.33
N GLU A 426 5.71 19.43 -5.59
CA GLU A 426 5.70 18.95 -4.19
C GLU A 426 5.99 17.45 -4.12
N MET A 427 5.48 16.65 -5.06
CA MET A 427 5.77 15.21 -5.19
C MET A 427 7.27 14.98 -5.44
N GLU A 428 7.88 15.73 -6.35
CA GLU A 428 9.31 15.63 -6.63
C GLU A 428 10.16 16.06 -5.42
N ALA A 429 9.74 17.13 -4.73
CA ALA A 429 10.38 17.57 -3.50
C ALA A 429 10.33 16.48 -2.40
N GLN A 430 9.23 15.74 -2.32
CA GLN A 430 9.10 14.58 -1.39
C GLN A 430 10.06 13.46 -1.81
N ARG A 431 10.13 13.12 -3.11
CA ARG A 431 11.04 12.09 -3.64
C ARG A 431 12.50 12.43 -3.37
N VAL A 432 12.87 13.69 -3.60
CA VAL A 432 14.24 14.19 -3.33
C VAL A 432 14.57 14.09 -1.84
N ARG A 433 13.63 14.45 -0.93
CA ARG A 433 13.80 14.28 0.51
C ARG A 433 13.99 12.81 0.89
N ALA A 434 13.18 11.91 0.33
CA ALA A 434 13.30 10.48 0.55
C ALA A 434 14.63 9.90 0.01
N ARG A 435 15.07 10.36 -1.17
CA ARG A 435 16.36 9.97 -1.76
C ARG A 435 17.52 10.43 -0.89
N LYS A 436 17.54 11.71 -0.48
CA LYS A 436 18.58 12.25 0.43
C LYS A 436 18.62 11.54 1.78
N ALA A 437 17.48 11.15 2.31
CA ALA A 437 17.40 10.35 3.52
C ALA A 437 17.98 8.93 3.33
N ARG A 438 17.83 8.31 2.16
CA ARG A 438 18.47 7.03 1.79
C ARG A 438 19.97 7.19 1.56
N GLU A 439 20.39 8.25 0.84
CA GLU A 439 21.80 8.59 0.62
C GLU A 439 22.53 8.82 1.94
N ALA A 440 21.88 9.46 2.91
CA ALA A 440 22.42 9.64 4.26
C ALA A 440 22.54 8.34 5.07
N LEU A 441 21.85 7.26 4.64
CA LEU A 441 21.91 5.93 5.24
C LEU A 441 22.93 4.99 4.56
N GLY A 442 23.73 5.49 3.59
CA GLY A 442 24.90 4.77 3.08
C GLY A 442 24.73 4.04 1.74
N ASP A 443 23.75 4.42 0.91
CA ASP A 443 23.62 3.88 -0.47
C ASP A 443 24.52 4.70 -1.43
N LEU A 444 25.84 4.67 -1.17
CA LEU A 444 26.86 5.32 -1.98
C LEU A 444 27.40 4.32 -3.01
N GLY A 445 26.86 4.37 -4.22
CA GLY A 445 27.55 3.81 -5.37
C GLY A 445 28.92 4.49 -5.50
N TRP A 446 29.98 3.68 -5.70
CA TRP A 446 31.35 4.14 -5.90
C TRP A 446 31.47 5.34 -6.86
N SER A 447 31.93 6.48 -6.39
CA SER A 447 32.25 7.70 -7.16
C SER A 447 33.75 8.07 -7.10
N GLY A 448 34.61 7.08 -6.85
CA GLY A 448 36.05 7.31 -6.63
C GLY A 448 36.92 7.12 -7.87
N VAL A 449 38.24 6.99 -7.65
CA VAL A 449 39.31 6.93 -8.67
C VAL A 449 39.02 5.87 -9.73
N GLU A 450 39.14 6.24 -11.03
CA GLU A 450 39.08 5.28 -12.13
C GLU A 450 40.36 4.42 -12.16
N PHE A 451 40.16 3.12 -12.03
CA PHE A 451 41.24 2.16 -12.22
C PHE A 451 41.51 1.93 -13.70
N GLY A 452 42.79 2.06 -14.15
CA GLY A 452 43.15 1.77 -15.52
C GLY A 452 42.83 0.32 -15.93
N LYS A 453 42.79 0.09 -17.25
CA LYS A 453 42.47 -1.26 -17.81
C LYS A 453 43.61 -2.28 -17.52
N GLU A 454 44.79 -1.82 -17.17
CA GLU A 454 45.96 -2.62 -16.77
C GLU A 454 45.79 -3.30 -15.40
N ILE A 455 44.91 -2.79 -14.52
CA ILE A 455 44.65 -3.42 -13.22
C ILE A 455 43.60 -4.51 -13.43
N PRO A 456 43.92 -5.78 -13.17
CA PRO A 456 42.99 -6.90 -13.42
C PRO A 456 41.78 -6.85 -12.46
N SER A 457 40.72 -7.55 -12.81
CA SER A 457 39.61 -7.84 -11.90
C SER A 457 40.10 -8.76 -10.79
N THR A 458 39.57 -8.57 -9.59
CA THR A 458 39.88 -9.43 -8.42
C THR A 458 39.16 -10.78 -8.55
N VAL A 459 39.86 -11.87 -8.30
CA VAL A 459 39.26 -13.20 -8.18
C VAL A 459 38.72 -13.36 -6.75
N PHE A 460 37.42 -13.58 -6.61
CA PHE A 460 36.81 -13.87 -5.33
C PHE A 460 36.80 -15.38 -5.06
N ASP A 461 37.51 -15.81 -4.01
CA ASP A 461 37.62 -17.22 -3.61
C ASP A 461 37.14 -17.43 -2.14
N GLY A 462 36.22 -16.56 -1.70
CA GLY A 462 35.76 -16.49 -0.33
C GLY A 462 34.51 -17.33 -0.01
N TYR A 463 34.00 -18.11 -0.98
CA TYR A 463 32.93 -19.08 -0.65
C TYR A 463 33.46 -20.24 0.16
N ASP A 464 34.65 -20.72 -0.19
CA ASP A 464 35.25 -21.91 0.42
C ASP A 464 36.46 -21.57 1.33
N LYS A 465 37.08 -20.40 1.11
CA LYS A 465 38.29 -20.00 1.83
C LYS A 465 38.04 -18.82 2.76
N THR A 466 38.57 -18.89 3.95
CA THR A 466 38.56 -17.80 4.94
C THR A 466 39.90 -17.06 5.01
N GLU A 467 40.93 -17.61 4.36
CA GLU A 467 42.29 -17.09 4.27
C GLU A 467 42.88 -17.40 2.90
N ILE A 468 43.56 -16.43 2.32
CA ILE A 468 44.33 -16.61 1.09
C ILE A 468 45.73 -16.12 1.35
N THR A 469 46.72 -17.02 1.27
CA THR A 469 48.13 -16.70 1.32
C THR A 469 48.70 -16.47 -0.07
N GLY A 470 49.53 -15.47 -0.23
CA GLY A 470 50.18 -15.19 -1.52
C GLY A 470 49.36 -14.30 -2.46
N ALA A 471 48.34 -13.64 -2.00
CA ALA A 471 47.60 -12.61 -2.74
C ALA A 471 48.54 -11.43 -3.04
N LYS A 472 48.40 -10.81 -4.23
CA LYS A 472 49.19 -9.67 -4.63
C LYS A 472 48.42 -8.37 -4.53
N VAL A 473 49.05 -7.34 -4.00
CA VAL A 473 48.50 -5.98 -4.01
C VAL A 473 48.66 -5.41 -5.43
N VAL A 474 47.54 -5.18 -6.11
CA VAL A 474 47.50 -4.71 -7.50
C VAL A 474 47.26 -3.20 -7.60
N ALA A 475 46.65 -2.59 -6.58
CA ALA A 475 46.47 -1.13 -6.48
C ALA A 475 46.28 -0.69 -5.03
N ILE A 476 46.67 0.53 -4.72
CA ILE A 476 46.39 1.21 -3.46
C ILE A 476 45.87 2.61 -3.77
N VAL A 477 44.76 3.01 -3.13
CA VAL A 477 44.21 4.34 -3.22
C VAL A 477 44.26 5.00 -1.84
N ALA A 478 44.85 6.17 -1.75
CA ALA A 478 44.87 7.00 -0.55
C ALA A 478 44.53 8.45 -0.95
N GLU A 479 43.74 9.16 -0.16
CA GLU A 479 43.33 10.55 -0.45
C GLU A 479 42.83 10.74 -1.89
N ASP A 480 41.98 9.80 -2.37
CA ASP A 480 41.40 9.76 -3.70
C ASP A 480 42.41 9.71 -4.86
N GLN A 481 43.63 9.23 -4.60
CA GLN A 481 44.69 9.06 -5.62
C GLN A 481 45.30 7.65 -5.55
N LEU A 482 45.71 7.15 -6.74
CA LEU A 482 46.54 5.94 -6.80
C LEU A 482 47.92 6.26 -6.23
N VAL A 483 48.40 5.45 -5.29
CA VAL A 483 49.68 5.56 -4.67
C VAL A 483 50.46 4.24 -4.74
N ASP A 484 51.79 4.30 -4.76
CA ASP A 484 52.62 3.10 -4.81
C ASP A 484 52.83 2.47 -3.42
N GLU A 485 52.73 3.27 -2.35
CA GLU A 485 52.99 2.83 -0.98
C GLU A 485 52.17 3.61 0.04
N ILE A 486 51.79 2.92 1.13
CA ILE A 486 51.18 3.53 2.33
C ILE A 486 51.97 3.08 3.56
N VAL A 487 51.99 3.92 4.61
CA VAL A 487 52.67 3.68 5.89
C VAL A 487 51.71 3.62 7.07
N SER A 488 52.22 3.08 8.20
CA SER A 488 51.43 2.94 9.42
C SER A 488 50.69 4.22 9.82
N GLY A 489 49.41 4.08 10.14
CA GLY A 489 48.48 5.17 10.49
C GLY A 489 47.64 5.66 9.34
N MET A 490 47.97 5.39 8.08
CA MET A 490 47.17 5.80 6.90
C MET A 490 45.91 4.93 6.74
N GLU A 491 44.84 5.59 6.34
CA GLU A 491 43.64 4.97 5.81
C GLU A 491 43.75 4.91 4.29
N ALA A 492 43.36 3.79 3.71
CA ALA A 492 43.49 3.56 2.27
C ALA A 492 42.47 2.52 1.78
N ILE A 493 42.44 2.35 0.46
CA ILE A 493 41.74 1.24 -0.21
C ILE A 493 42.83 0.37 -0.84
N VAL A 494 42.81 -0.92 -0.51
CA VAL A 494 43.75 -1.91 -1.07
C VAL A 494 42.97 -2.81 -2.02
N VAL A 495 43.50 -3.00 -3.23
CA VAL A 495 42.94 -3.94 -4.22
C VAL A 495 43.92 -5.10 -4.36
N LEU A 496 43.37 -6.32 -4.25
CA LEU A 496 44.11 -7.57 -4.39
C LEU A 496 43.76 -8.25 -5.71
N ASP A 497 44.69 -9.05 -6.26
CA ASP A 497 44.42 -9.93 -7.41
C ASP A 497 43.45 -11.07 -7.02
N THR A 498 43.49 -11.56 -5.80
CA THR A 498 42.64 -12.63 -5.25
C THR A 498 42.25 -12.29 -3.82
N THR A 499 40.99 -12.54 -3.43
CA THR A 499 40.49 -12.17 -2.10
C THR A 499 39.52 -13.19 -1.53
N PRO A 500 39.57 -13.49 -0.19
CA PRO A 500 38.53 -14.24 0.51
C PRO A 500 37.41 -13.34 1.02
N PHE A 501 37.56 -12.00 0.92
CA PHE A 501 36.59 -11.03 1.45
C PHE A 501 35.38 -10.89 0.55
N TYR A 502 34.20 -11.11 1.08
CA TYR A 502 32.94 -10.80 0.40
C TYR A 502 32.72 -9.28 0.39
N ALA A 503 32.46 -8.75 -0.78
CA ALA A 503 32.10 -7.34 -0.93
C ALA A 503 30.59 -7.17 -0.66
N GLU A 504 30.18 -6.03 -0.13
CA GLU A 504 28.76 -5.71 0.08
C GLU A 504 27.98 -5.80 -1.22
N MET A 505 27.00 -6.72 -1.26
CA MET A 505 26.19 -6.94 -2.45
C MET A 505 24.97 -7.82 -2.11
N GLY A 506 23.85 -7.65 -2.81
CA GLY A 506 22.65 -8.47 -2.62
C GLY A 506 22.04 -8.40 -1.21
N GLY A 507 22.22 -7.27 -0.50
CA GLY A 507 21.75 -7.07 0.87
C GLY A 507 22.62 -7.69 1.95
N GLN A 508 23.69 -8.44 1.61
CA GLN A 508 24.67 -8.91 2.59
C GLN A 508 25.79 -7.90 2.77
N VAL A 509 26.08 -7.51 4.03
CA VAL A 509 27.18 -6.61 4.37
C VAL A 509 28.55 -7.27 4.11
N ALA A 510 29.57 -6.42 3.91
CA ALA A 510 30.93 -6.85 3.66
C ALA A 510 31.59 -7.57 4.84
N ASP A 511 32.62 -8.36 4.53
CA ASP A 511 33.52 -8.92 5.54
C ASP A 511 34.47 -7.89 6.12
N HIS A 512 34.85 -8.13 7.34
CA HIS A 512 36.01 -7.50 8.00
C HIS A 512 37.16 -8.50 8.16
N GLY A 513 38.36 -8.01 8.45
CA GLY A 513 39.48 -8.86 8.70
C GLY A 513 40.82 -8.14 8.58
N THR A 514 41.85 -8.87 8.19
CA THR A 514 43.22 -8.32 8.10
C THR A 514 43.93 -8.74 6.81
N ILE A 515 44.73 -7.85 6.28
CA ILE A 515 45.74 -8.15 5.26
C ILE A 515 47.10 -8.03 5.95
N THR A 516 47.92 -9.08 5.92
CA THR A 516 49.16 -9.15 6.68
C THR A 516 50.36 -9.60 5.81
N ALA A 517 51.56 -9.12 6.15
CA ALA A 517 52.85 -9.59 5.67
C ALA A 517 53.88 -9.46 6.81
N GLU A 518 55.09 -9.86 6.57
CA GLU A 518 56.13 -9.76 7.61
C GLU A 518 56.31 -8.30 8.08
N GLY A 519 56.00 -8.06 9.36
CA GLY A 519 56.07 -6.72 9.97
C GLY A 519 54.99 -5.74 9.53
N MET A 520 53.95 -6.19 8.78
CA MET A 520 52.87 -5.35 8.25
C MET A 520 51.48 -5.90 8.62
N THR A 521 50.58 -5.01 9.05
CA THR A 521 49.18 -5.31 9.33
C THR A 521 48.30 -4.18 8.84
N TYR A 522 47.39 -4.53 7.96
CA TYR A 522 46.33 -3.67 7.46
C TYR A 522 44.95 -4.22 7.89
N ASN A 523 44.17 -3.43 8.62
CA ASN A 523 42.83 -3.81 9.11
C ASN A 523 41.78 -3.41 8.09
N VAL A 524 41.04 -4.38 7.59
CA VAL A 524 39.91 -4.19 6.66
C VAL A 524 38.63 -4.01 7.44
N THR A 525 37.93 -2.92 7.18
CA THR A 525 36.66 -2.55 7.86
C THR A 525 35.47 -2.54 6.93
N ASP A 526 35.66 -2.55 5.61
CA ASP A 526 34.64 -2.65 4.59
C ASP A 526 35.21 -3.15 3.26
N VAL A 527 34.39 -3.75 2.42
CA VAL A 527 34.77 -4.19 1.07
C VAL A 527 33.66 -3.90 0.08
N GLN A 528 33.97 -3.16 -0.97
CA GLN A 528 33.06 -2.79 -2.04
C GLN A 528 33.57 -3.37 -3.38
N LYS A 529 32.64 -3.65 -4.30
CA LYS A 529 32.97 -4.13 -5.66
C LYS A 529 32.59 -3.07 -6.68
N ASN A 530 33.51 -2.67 -7.53
CA ASN A 530 33.23 -1.74 -8.62
C ASN A 530 32.71 -2.44 -9.89
N LYS A 531 32.21 -1.67 -10.87
CA LYS A 531 31.74 -2.20 -12.17
C LYS A 531 32.82 -2.95 -12.97
N GLY A 532 34.09 -2.69 -12.72
CA GLY A 532 35.24 -3.38 -13.32
C GLY A 532 35.65 -4.68 -12.62
N GLY A 533 34.84 -5.17 -11.67
CA GLY A 533 35.08 -6.43 -10.96
C GLY A 533 36.23 -6.38 -9.94
N LYS A 534 36.64 -5.20 -9.51
CA LYS A 534 37.71 -5.03 -8.51
C LYS A 534 37.11 -4.95 -7.12
N PHE A 535 37.68 -5.70 -6.17
CA PHE A 535 37.27 -5.69 -4.76
C PHE A 535 38.18 -4.69 -4.02
N MET A 536 37.56 -3.66 -3.48
CA MET A 536 38.19 -2.53 -2.81
C MET A 536 38.07 -2.74 -1.31
N HIS A 537 39.23 -3.08 -0.68
CA HIS A 537 39.29 -3.31 0.76
C HIS A 537 39.58 -2.00 1.45
N TYR A 538 38.59 -1.41 2.08
CA TYR A 538 38.72 -0.17 2.87
C TYR A 538 39.24 -0.50 4.25
N GLY A 539 40.19 0.30 4.74
CA GLY A 539 40.71 0.06 6.05
C GLY A 539 41.89 0.95 6.40
N LYS A 540 42.66 0.52 7.40
CA LYS A 540 43.77 1.29 7.95
C LYS A 540 45.00 0.41 8.12
N LEU A 541 46.13 0.91 7.67
CA LEU A 541 47.43 0.31 7.95
C LEU A 541 47.83 0.61 9.40
N THR A 542 47.87 -0.41 10.24
CA THR A 542 48.13 -0.26 11.68
C THR A 542 49.62 -0.50 12.02
N GLN A 543 50.32 -1.22 11.16
CA GLN A 543 51.76 -1.52 11.37
C GLN A 543 52.47 -1.66 10.03
N GLY A 544 53.71 -1.15 9.94
CA GLY A 544 54.63 -1.34 8.81
C GLY A 544 54.34 -0.41 7.62
N SER A 545 54.70 -0.88 6.42
CA SER A 545 54.35 -0.26 5.13
C SER A 545 53.84 -1.30 4.17
N LEU A 546 53.01 -0.87 3.20
CA LEU A 546 52.41 -1.73 2.18
C LEU A 546 52.60 -1.08 0.82
N LYS A 547 53.11 -1.85 -0.16
CA LYS A 547 53.38 -1.38 -1.54
C LYS A 547 52.58 -2.16 -2.57
N VAL A 548 52.32 -1.52 -3.70
CA VAL A 548 51.85 -2.20 -4.89
C VAL A 548 52.86 -3.25 -5.32
N GLY A 549 52.40 -4.46 -5.60
CA GLY A 549 53.23 -5.64 -5.92
C GLY A 549 53.60 -6.52 -4.72
N ASP A 550 53.38 -6.05 -3.50
CA ASP A 550 53.63 -6.87 -2.30
C ASP A 550 52.74 -8.14 -2.29
N THR A 551 53.31 -9.20 -1.75
CA THR A 551 52.62 -10.47 -1.52
C THR A 551 52.15 -10.53 -0.08
N VAL A 552 50.86 -10.75 0.11
CA VAL A 552 50.21 -10.65 1.41
C VAL A 552 49.36 -11.88 1.71
N THR A 553 49.00 -12.04 2.98
CA THR A 553 47.98 -12.98 3.44
C THR A 553 46.70 -12.20 3.79
N ALA A 554 45.62 -12.51 3.15
CA ALA A 554 44.32 -11.90 3.38
C ALA A 554 43.47 -12.86 4.21
N THR A 555 42.99 -12.45 5.38
CA THR A 555 42.26 -13.30 6.36
C THR A 555 41.02 -12.56 6.82
N ILE A 556 39.86 -13.17 6.67
CA ILE A 556 38.57 -12.60 7.13
C ILE A 556 38.32 -12.87 8.62
N ASP A 557 37.45 -12.06 9.25
CA ASP A 557 36.88 -12.38 10.56
C ASP A 557 35.88 -13.52 10.39
N VAL A 558 36.32 -14.73 10.74
CA VAL A 558 35.55 -15.96 10.57
C VAL A 558 34.30 -16.00 11.43
N ASP A 559 34.36 -15.44 12.63
CA ASP A 559 33.19 -15.43 13.53
C ASP A 559 32.12 -14.48 13.04
N ARG A 560 32.50 -13.30 12.55
CA ARG A 560 31.63 -12.36 11.87
C ARG A 560 31.00 -12.99 10.61
N ARG A 561 31.80 -13.58 9.73
CA ARG A 561 31.33 -14.29 8.53
C ARG A 561 30.29 -15.37 8.87
N LYS A 562 30.58 -16.21 9.87
CA LYS A 562 29.63 -17.25 10.32
C LYS A 562 28.33 -16.66 10.86
N ALA A 563 28.37 -15.51 11.53
CA ALA A 563 27.17 -14.83 12.00
C ALA A 563 26.33 -14.31 10.80
N ILE A 564 26.97 -13.69 9.81
CA ILE A 564 26.34 -13.25 8.55
C ILE A 564 25.73 -14.45 7.80
N MET A 565 26.47 -15.56 7.66
CA MET A 565 25.98 -16.78 7.00
C MET A 565 24.73 -17.36 7.70
N ARG A 566 24.68 -17.31 9.04
CA ARG A 566 23.47 -17.71 9.80
C ARG A 566 22.29 -16.83 9.46
N ALA A 567 22.47 -15.53 9.50
CA ALA A 567 21.44 -14.56 9.18
C ALA A 567 20.97 -14.69 7.71
N HIS A 568 21.90 -14.89 6.77
CA HIS A 568 21.56 -15.01 5.34
C HIS A 568 20.79 -16.31 5.03
N THR A 569 21.25 -17.44 5.58
CA THR A 569 20.55 -18.72 5.43
C THR A 569 19.14 -18.64 6.04
N ALA A 570 18.99 -18.01 7.22
CA ALA A 570 17.70 -17.77 7.85
C ALA A 570 16.79 -16.85 7.02
N THR A 571 17.33 -15.89 6.26
CA THR A 571 16.56 -15.02 5.39
C THR A 571 15.83 -15.80 4.30
N HIS A 572 16.48 -16.78 3.67
CA HIS A 572 15.84 -17.65 2.67
C HIS A 572 14.77 -18.56 3.29
N LEU A 573 15.02 -19.11 4.47
CA LEU A 573 14.01 -19.88 5.20
C LEU A 573 12.80 -18.99 5.55
N LEU A 574 13.04 -17.74 5.94
CA LEU A 574 11.99 -16.77 6.26
C LEU A 574 11.16 -16.43 5.02
N ASP A 575 11.77 -16.16 3.87
CA ASP A 575 11.04 -15.88 2.61
C ASP A 575 10.13 -17.06 2.25
N LYS A 576 10.69 -18.29 2.25
CA LYS A 576 9.92 -19.50 1.99
C LYS A 576 8.73 -19.66 2.92
N VAL A 577 8.94 -19.45 4.21
CA VAL A 577 7.90 -19.63 5.24
C VAL A 577 6.84 -18.53 5.13
N LEU A 578 7.23 -17.27 4.88
CA LEU A 578 6.29 -16.19 4.69
C LEU A 578 5.35 -16.47 3.50
N ARG A 579 5.86 -16.96 2.38
CA ARG A 579 5.04 -17.40 1.23
C ARG A 579 4.11 -18.55 1.61
N THR A 580 4.60 -19.49 2.39
CA THR A 580 3.80 -20.65 2.84
C THR A 580 2.66 -20.24 3.77
N VAL A 581 2.88 -19.24 4.64
CA VAL A 581 1.90 -18.82 5.66
C VAL A 581 0.93 -17.76 5.12
N LEU A 582 1.43 -16.82 4.34
CA LEU A 582 0.69 -15.65 3.89
C LEU A 582 0.19 -15.76 2.45
N GLY A 583 0.85 -16.58 1.62
CA GLY A 583 0.50 -16.82 0.22
C GLY A 583 1.55 -16.32 -0.79
N ASP A 584 1.34 -16.67 -2.07
CA ASP A 584 2.29 -16.45 -3.16
C ASP A 584 2.51 -14.99 -3.55
N HIS A 585 1.66 -14.08 -3.05
CA HIS A 585 1.82 -12.63 -3.24
C HIS A 585 2.98 -12.02 -2.44
N VAL A 586 3.57 -12.79 -1.52
CA VAL A 586 4.74 -12.36 -0.78
C VAL A 586 5.95 -12.39 -1.70
N HIS A 587 6.54 -11.23 -1.92
CA HIS A 587 7.79 -11.08 -2.67
C HIS A 587 8.75 -10.22 -1.88
N GLN A 588 10.04 -10.52 -1.98
CA GLN A 588 11.06 -9.67 -1.38
C GLN A 588 11.02 -8.27 -2.00
N ALA A 589 10.91 -7.24 -1.14
CA ALA A 589 11.00 -5.84 -1.50
C ALA A 589 12.35 -5.22 -1.08
N GLY A 590 13.07 -5.88 -0.19
CA GLY A 590 14.41 -5.49 0.27
C GLY A 590 14.95 -6.47 1.28
N SER A 591 16.27 -6.50 1.43
CA SER A 591 16.97 -7.34 2.42
C SER A 591 18.20 -6.62 2.95
N LEU A 592 18.53 -6.85 4.23
CA LEU A 592 19.80 -6.48 4.83
C LEU A 592 20.22 -7.59 5.80
N VAL A 593 21.41 -8.13 5.58
CA VAL A 593 21.94 -9.24 6.34
C VAL A 593 23.22 -8.79 7.04
N GLU A 594 23.15 -8.65 8.35
CA GLU A 594 24.21 -8.22 9.25
C GLU A 594 24.61 -9.35 10.22
N PRO A 595 25.74 -9.25 10.92
CA PRO A 595 26.15 -10.29 11.84
C PRO A 595 25.27 -10.42 13.09
N ASP A 596 24.59 -9.32 13.46
CA ASP A 596 23.77 -9.22 14.66
C ASP A 596 22.26 -9.25 14.39
N ARG A 597 21.84 -9.05 13.13
CA ARG A 597 20.44 -9.14 12.74
C ARG A 597 20.29 -9.41 11.24
N LEU A 598 19.10 -9.85 10.87
CA LEU A 598 18.60 -9.79 9.50
C LEU A 598 17.39 -8.87 9.45
N ARG A 599 17.21 -8.21 8.31
CA ARG A 599 16.07 -7.40 7.98
C ARG A 599 15.52 -7.90 6.64
N PHE A 600 14.23 -8.21 6.61
CA PHE A 600 13.56 -8.68 5.41
C PHE A 600 12.31 -7.85 5.16
N ASP A 601 12.29 -7.14 4.05
CA ASP A 601 11.17 -6.33 3.58
C ASP A 601 10.42 -7.13 2.52
N PHE A 602 9.11 -7.24 2.67
CA PHE A 602 8.29 -8.07 1.80
C PHE A 602 6.94 -7.44 1.51
N THR A 603 6.36 -7.80 0.37
CA THR A 603 5.02 -7.32 -0.02
C THR A 603 3.95 -8.03 0.78
N HIS A 604 3.12 -7.26 1.50
CA HIS A 604 1.92 -7.73 2.17
C HIS A 604 0.99 -6.54 2.45
N PHE A 605 -0.32 -6.79 2.51
CA PHE A 605 -1.34 -5.74 2.56
C PHE A 605 -1.79 -5.36 3.97
N SER A 606 -1.41 -6.13 5.00
CA SER A 606 -1.78 -5.87 6.40
C SER A 606 -0.66 -6.26 7.35
N ALA A 607 -0.64 -5.69 8.56
CA ALA A 607 0.23 -6.16 9.63
C ALA A 607 -0.04 -7.64 9.94
N LEU A 608 1.01 -8.40 10.24
CA LEU A 608 0.87 -9.78 10.63
C LEU A 608 0.21 -9.89 12.01
N THR A 609 -0.71 -10.83 12.14
CA THR A 609 -1.29 -11.16 13.43
C THR A 609 -0.27 -11.86 14.33
N ALA A 610 -0.49 -11.83 15.64
CA ALA A 610 0.36 -12.54 16.58
C ALA A 610 0.41 -14.05 16.30
N GLU A 611 -0.68 -14.62 15.77
CA GLU A 611 -0.77 -16.03 15.38
C GLU A 611 0.05 -16.32 14.12
N GLU A 612 0.00 -15.47 13.12
CA GLU A 612 0.82 -15.56 11.90
C GLU A 612 2.31 -15.46 12.25
N LEU A 613 2.70 -14.45 13.07
CA LEU A 613 4.09 -14.30 13.53
C LEU A 613 4.60 -15.52 14.29
N ALA A 614 3.78 -16.07 15.20
CA ALA A 614 4.12 -17.28 15.93
C ALA A 614 4.29 -18.48 14.99
N LYS A 615 3.41 -18.60 13.98
CA LYS A 615 3.49 -19.67 12.97
C LYS A 615 4.73 -19.54 12.09
N VAL A 616 5.04 -18.31 11.62
CA VAL A 616 6.26 -18.03 10.86
C VAL A 616 7.51 -18.40 11.67
N SER A 617 7.60 -17.91 12.91
CA SER A 617 8.72 -18.23 13.79
C SER A 617 8.87 -19.74 14.05
N ALA A 618 7.77 -20.45 14.26
CA ALA A 618 7.77 -21.89 14.48
C ALA A 618 8.27 -22.64 13.24
N LEU A 619 7.74 -22.35 12.06
CA LEU A 619 8.10 -23.05 10.81
C LEU A 619 9.54 -22.77 10.38
N VAL A 620 10.06 -21.54 10.59
CA VAL A 620 11.48 -21.27 10.32
C VAL A 620 12.36 -22.09 11.24
N ASN A 621 12.04 -22.15 12.55
CA ASN A 621 12.80 -22.98 13.49
C ASN A 621 12.64 -24.48 13.22
N GLU A 622 11.50 -24.94 12.72
CA GLU A 622 11.31 -26.32 12.26
C GLU A 622 12.24 -26.64 11.09
N ALA A 623 12.30 -25.79 10.06
CA ALA A 623 13.23 -25.95 8.95
C ALA A 623 14.72 -25.90 9.37
N VAL A 624 15.04 -25.15 10.43
CA VAL A 624 16.38 -25.17 11.05
C VAL A 624 16.62 -26.52 11.73
N LEU A 625 15.66 -27.06 12.48
CA LEU A 625 15.79 -28.30 13.21
C LEU A 625 15.84 -29.56 12.30
N GLU A 626 15.15 -29.49 11.13
CA GLU A 626 15.24 -30.53 10.10
C GLU A 626 16.67 -30.72 9.57
N GLY A 627 17.47 -29.65 9.60
CA GLY A 627 18.87 -29.75 9.23
C GLY A 627 19.09 -30.00 7.75
N TYR A 628 18.37 -29.26 6.91
CA TYR A 628 18.48 -29.35 5.44
C TYR A 628 19.88 -29.00 4.97
N ASP A 629 20.42 -29.80 4.05
CA ASP A 629 21.66 -29.45 3.37
C ASP A 629 21.44 -28.25 2.44
N VAL A 630 22.42 -27.37 2.41
CA VAL A 630 22.43 -26.17 1.57
C VAL A 630 23.44 -26.38 0.45
N VAL A 631 22.92 -26.57 -0.74
CA VAL A 631 23.68 -26.83 -1.97
C VAL A 631 23.70 -25.56 -2.82
N THR A 632 24.86 -25.22 -3.36
CA THR A 632 25.01 -24.08 -4.26
C THR A 632 25.56 -24.53 -5.59
N GLU A 633 24.92 -24.10 -6.69
CA GLU A 633 25.31 -24.46 -8.05
C GLU A 633 25.32 -23.20 -8.93
N GLU A 634 26.22 -23.17 -9.91
CA GLU A 634 26.20 -22.18 -10.98
C GLU A 634 25.54 -22.81 -12.20
N LEU A 635 24.43 -22.23 -12.67
CA LEU A 635 23.60 -22.77 -13.74
C LEU A 635 23.30 -21.69 -14.78
N PRO A 636 23.12 -22.08 -16.05
CA PRO A 636 22.47 -21.21 -17.03
C PRO A 636 21.09 -20.77 -16.50
N ILE A 637 20.73 -19.50 -16.71
CA ILE A 637 19.52 -18.91 -16.13
C ILE A 637 18.25 -19.71 -16.49
N GLU A 638 18.17 -20.27 -17.69
CA GLU A 638 17.02 -21.07 -18.13
C GLU A 638 16.93 -22.43 -17.42
N GLU A 639 18.07 -23.01 -17.06
CA GLU A 639 18.08 -24.24 -16.25
C GLU A 639 17.70 -23.97 -14.80
N ALA A 640 18.16 -22.84 -14.26
CA ALA A 640 17.82 -22.42 -12.92
C ALA A 640 16.31 -22.13 -12.78
N LYS A 641 15.69 -21.49 -13.76
CA LYS A 641 14.23 -21.28 -13.82
C LYS A 641 13.46 -22.60 -13.89
N LYS A 642 13.93 -23.59 -14.67
CA LYS A 642 13.32 -24.93 -14.75
C LYS A 642 13.36 -25.69 -13.43
N LYS A 643 14.34 -25.42 -12.57
CA LYS A 643 14.39 -25.94 -11.18
C LYS A 643 13.42 -25.24 -10.23
N GLY A 644 12.68 -24.25 -10.70
CA GLY A 644 11.76 -23.46 -9.88
C GLY A 644 12.46 -22.43 -9.01
N ALA A 645 13.70 -22.05 -9.34
CA ALA A 645 14.45 -21.06 -8.58
C ALA A 645 13.82 -19.66 -8.71
N ILE A 646 13.61 -19.03 -7.55
CA ILE A 646 13.00 -17.71 -7.45
C ILE A 646 14.07 -16.66 -7.70
N ALA A 647 13.78 -15.75 -8.62
CA ALA A 647 14.59 -14.58 -8.93
C ALA A 647 13.99 -13.34 -8.25
N LEU A 648 14.82 -12.39 -7.84
CA LEU A 648 14.36 -11.09 -7.36
C LEU A 648 13.77 -10.27 -8.50
N PHE A 649 12.61 -9.68 -8.25
CA PHE A 649 11.90 -8.90 -9.25
C PHE A 649 12.68 -7.62 -9.61
N GLY A 650 12.97 -7.41 -10.90
CA GLY A 650 13.61 -6.18 -11.39
C GLY A 650 15.15 -6.20 -11.44
N GLU A 651 15.81 -7.27 -11.00
CA GLU A 651 17.25 -7.43 -11.17
C GLU A 651 17.61 -8.00 -12.54
N LYS A 652 18.70 -7.48 -13.13
CA LYS A 652 19.27 -8.02 -14.38
C LYS A 652 20.33 -9.06 -14.03
N TYR A 653 20.05 -10.30 -14.35
CA TYR A 653 20.96 -11.42 -14.15
C TYR A 653 21.80 -11.67 -15.41
N GLY A 654 23.02 -12.22 -15.23
CA GLY A 654 23.85 -12.68 -16.32
C GLY A 654 23.34 -13.99 -16.95
N GLU A 655 24.03 -14.50 -17.97
CA GLU A 655 23.70 -15.80 -18.61
C GLU A 655 23.84 -16.98 -17.65
N VAL A 656 24.73 -16.89 -16.67
CA VAL A 656 24.96 -17.86 -15.61
C VAL A 656 24.63 -17.23 -14.26
N VAL A 657 23.86 -17.95 -13.46
CA VAL A 657 23.40 -17.50 -12.12
C VAL A 657 23.76 -18.52 -11.06
N ARG A 658 24.06 -18.02 -9.85
CA ARG A 658 24.27 -18.87 -8.69
C ARG A 658 22.94 -19.17 -8.02
N VAL A 659 22.62 -20.45 -7.87
CA VAL A 659 21.39 -20.96 -7.25
C VAL A 659 21.74 -21.57 -5.91
N VAL A 660 20.99 -21.22 -4.89
CA VAL A 660 21.05 -21.79 -3.55
C VAL A 660 19.82 -22.66 -3.33
N ASP A 661 20.02 -23.95 -3.15
CA ASP A 661 18.98 -24.94 -2.86
C ASP A 661 19.13 -25.44 -1.43
N MET A 662 18.07 -25.34 -0.65
CA MET A 662 17.97 -25.82 0.71
C MET A 662 16.93 -26.96 0.75
N GLY A 663 17.36 -28.17 1.14
CA GLY A 663 16.44 -29.29 1.35
C GLY A 663 15.83 -29.85 0.07
N GLU A 664 16.65 -29.99 -0.99
CA GLU A 664 16.24 -30.61 -2.26
C GLU A 664 14.93 -30.01 -2.81
N GLY A 665 14.85 -28.66 -2.87
CA GLY A 665 13.69 -27.95 -3.38
C GLY A 665 12.78 -27.32 -2.31
N TYR A 666 13.11 -27.37 -1.02
CA TYR A 666 12.34 -26.69 0.01
C TYR A 666 12.37 -25.15 -0.18
N SER A 667 13.58 -24.57 -0.39
CA SER A 667 13.79 -23.21 -0.83
C SER A 667 14.86 -23.19 -1.92
N VAL A 668 14.53 -22.66 -3.10
CA VAL A 668 15.45 -22.58 -4.24
C VAL A 668 15.43 -21.14 -4.75
N GLU A 669 16.57 -20.43 -4.67
CA GLU A 669 16.63 -19.01 -4.96
C GLU A 669 17.92 -18.61 -5.66
N PHE A 670 17.87 -17.55 -6.48
CA PHE A 670 19.07 -16.91 -7.05
C PHE A 670 19.76 -16.12 -5.95
N CYS A 671 20.96 -16.49 -5.57
CA CYS A 671 21.68 -15.80 -4.50
C CYS A 671 23.20 -15.88 -4.66
N GLY A 672 23.86 -14.70 -4.68
CA GLY A 672 25.32 -14.55 -4.70
C GLY A 672 25.96 -14.49 -3.31
N GLY A 673 25.18 -14.56 -2.23
CA GLY A 673 25.68 -14.42 -0.86
C GLY A 673 26.37 -15.66 -0.28
N THR A 674 26.88 -15.53 0.93
CA THR A 674 27.54 -16.63 1.63
C THR A 674 26.55 -17.35 2.56
N HIS A 675 26.53 -18.67 2.50
CA HIS A 675 25.60 -19.52 3.24
C HIS A 675 26.27 -20.59 4.07
N LEU A 676 25.56 -21.07 5.08
CA LEU A 676 25.91 -22.27 5.82
C LEU A 676 25.75 -23.50 4.93
N SER A 677 26.47 -24.57 5.21
CA SER A 677 26.31 -25.83 4.48
C SER A 677 25.11 -26.68 4.94
N ASN A 678 24.44 -26.28 6.03
CA ASN A 678 23.30 -27.00 6.59
C ASN A 678 22.48 -26.04 7.47
N THR A 679 21.14 -26.10 7.38
CA THR A 679 20.24 -25.17 8.07
C THR A 679 20.29 -25.29 9.60
N ALA A 680 20.64 -26.46 10.17
CA ALA A 680 20.81 -26.63 11.62
C ALA A 680 21.86 -25.69 12.23
N LYS A 681 22.84 -25.25 11.43
CA LYS A 681 23.90 -24.31 11.87
C LYS A 681 23.41 -22.88 12.06
N VAL A 682 22.20 -22.55 11.61
CA VAL A 682 21.51 -21.27 11.88
C VAL A 682 21.32 -21.09 13.39
N GLY A 683 21.02 -22.16 14.09
CA GLY A 683 20.65 -22.14 15.51
C GLY A 683 19.23 -21.56 15.69
N VAL A 684 18.96 -20.98 16.87
CA VAL A 684 17.64 -20.42 17.14
C VAL A 684 17.38 -19.18 16.29
N PHE A 685 16.26 -19.17 15.61
CA PHE A 685 15.73 -17.98 14.90
C PHE A 685 14.68 -17.29 15.78
N HIS A 686 14.78 -15.97 15.91
CA HIS A 686 13.86 -15.18 16.72
C HIS A 686 13.47 -13.88 16.02
N ILE A 687 12.17 -13.67 15.78
CA ILE A 687 11.63 -12.42 15.25
C ILE A 687 11.65 -11.38 16.36
N SER A 688 12.35 -10.27 16.14
CA SER A 688 12.46 -9.15 17.08
C SER A 688 11.34 -8.14 16.88
N ASN A 689 11.03 -7.80 15.62
CA ASN A 689 10.04 -6.80 15.26
C ASN A 689 9.34 -7.16 13.94
N GLU A 690 8.08 -6.69 13.81
CA GLU A 690 7.35 -6.62 12.54
C GLU A 690 6.63 -5.28 12.47
N PHE A 691 6.76 -4.56 11.36
CA PHE A 691 6.08 -3.28 11.13
C PHE A 691 6.03 -2.92 9.65
N SER A 692 5.07 -2.04 9.29
CA SER A 692 4.97 -1.51 7.93
C SER A 692 6.02 -0.43 7.68
N VAL A 693 6.70 -0.50 6.53
CA VAL A 693 7.70 0.51 6.10
C VAL A 693 7.21 1.36 4.94
N ALA A 694 6.29 0.83 4.16
CA ALA A 694 5.60 1.54 3.09
C ALA A 694 4.23 0.91 2.90
N SER A 695 3.38 1.56 2.10
CA SER A 695 2.08 0.98 1.76
C SER A 695 2.28 -0.33 0.99
N GLY A 696 1.71 -1.42 1.53
CA GLY A 696 1.86 -2.75 0.95
C GLY A 696 3.24 -3.39 1.15
N VAL A 697 4.12 -2.83 1.98
CA VAL A 697 5.42 -3.40 2.31
C VAL A 697 5.61 -3.46 3.82
N HIS A 698 5.88 -4.66 4.31
CA HIS A 698 6.15 -4.96 5.71
C HIS A 698 7.60 -5.37 5.91
N ARG A 699 8.12 -5.13 7.09
CA ARG A 699 9.47 -5.46 7.51
C ARG A 699 9.45 -6.40 8.68
N ILE A 700 10.22 -7.49 8.58
CA ILE A 700 10.61 -8.32 9.71
C ILE A 700 12.07 -8.07 10.03
N GLU A 701 12.37 -7.84 11.30
CA GLU A 701 13.71 -7.90 11.87
C GLU A 701 13.83 -9.15 12.73
N ALA A 702 14.90 -9.89 12.56
CA ALA A 702 15.12 -11.13 13.30
C ALA A 702 16.60 -11.33 13.64
N THR A 703 16.85 -12.18 14.65
CA THR A 703 18.18 -12.58 15.10
C THR A 703 18.35 -14.10 14.97
N THR A 704 19.60 -14.56 14.96
CA THR A 704 19.92 -15.98 14.80
C THR A 704 20.98 -16.45 15.80
N GLY A 705 21.03 -17.74 16.04
CA GLY A 705 22.08 -18.44 16.79
C GLY A 705 22.27 -17.92 18.21
N LYS A 706 23.50 -17.56 18.55
CA LYS A 706 23.90 -17.15 19.92
C LYS A 706 23.13 -15.89 20.36
N LEU A 707 22.95 -14.93 19.45
CA LEU A 707 22.29 -13.67 19.78
C LEU A 707 20.82 -13.89 20.18
N SER A 708 20.12 -14.77 19.44
CA SER A 708 18.75 -15.18 19.80
C SER A 708 18.69 -15.84 21.18
N LEU A 709 19.66 -16.70 21.50
CA LEU A 709 19.76 -17.30 22.83
C LEU A 709 20.02 -16.26 23.92
N ASP A 710 20.86 -15.28 23.66
CA ASP A 710 21.15 -14.19 24.61
C ASP A 710 19.88 -13.34 24.86
N VAL A 711 19.11 -13.02 23.82
CA VAL A 711 17.80 -12.33 23.96
C VAL A 711 16.82 -13.16 24.78
N MET A 712 16.71 -14.46 24.50
CA MET A 712 15.82 -15.36 25.23
C MET A 712 16.22 -15.46 26.71
N ASN A 713 17.51 -15.58 27.01
CA ASN A 713 18.03 -15.62 28.36
C ASN A 713 17.78 -14.30 29.11
N GLN A 714 17.94 -13.18 28.45
CA GLN A 714 17.65 -11.86 29.01
C GLN A 714 16.16 -11.70 29.32
N ASN A 715 15.28 -12.11 28.39
CA ASN A 715 13.83 -12.12 28.62
C ASN A 715 13.44 -13.02 29.78
N GLN A 716 14.04 -14.22 29.86
CA GLN A 716 13.83 -15.12 30.96
C GLN A 716 14.28 -14.50 32.32
N LYS A 717 15.44 -13.86 32.33
CA LYS A 717 15.95 -13.15 33.52
C LYS A 717 14.98 -12.05 33.95
N MET A 718 14.53 -11.19 33.03
CA MET A 718 13.53 -10.15 33.33
C MET A 718 12.23 -10.74 33.91
N LEU A 719 11.76 -11.85 33.36
CA LEU A 719 10.58 -12.55 33.84
C LEU A 719 10.75 -13.04 35.29
N PHE A 720 11.91 -13.64 35.61
CA PHE A 720 12.22 -14.09 36.98
C PHE A 720 12.36 -12.89 37.94
N GLU A 721 12.99 -11.79 37.52
CA GLU A 721 13.13 -10.59 38.33
C GLU A 721 11.75 -9.97 38.62
N ALA A 722 10.88 -9.84 37.62
CA ALA A 722 9.52 -9.36 37.77
C ALA A 722 8.69 -10.26 38.72
N ALA A 723 8.84 -11.58 38.57
CA ALA A 723 8.19 -12.55 39.49
C ALA A 723 8.69 -12.43 40.93
N ALA A 724 9.97 -12.20 41.13
CA ALA A 724 10.56 -11.99 42.45
C ALA A 724 10.01 -10.70 43.13
N VAL A 725 9.93 -9.58 42.38
CA VAL A 725 9.33 -8.31 42.87
C VAL A 725 7.90 -8.54 43.35
N LEU A 726 7.11 -9.28 42.59
CA LEU A 726 5.72 -9.57 42.90
C LEU A 726 5.53 -10.74 43.89
N LYS A 727 6.63 -11.35 44.36
CA LYS A 727 6.62 -12.54 45.26
C LYS A 727 5.76 -13.66 44.66
N ALA A 728 5.93 -13.95 43.38
CA ALA A 728 5.21 -14.98 42.65
C ALA A 728 6.19 -15.90 41.92
N LYS A 729 5.73 -17.07 41.49
CA LYS A 729 6.46 -17.87 40.52
C LYS A 729 6.25 -17.33 39.10
N PRO A 730 7.19 -17.48 38.14
CA PRO A 730 7.02 -17.01 36.79
C PRO A 730 5.69 -17.38 36.13
N GLY A 731 5.23 -18.62 36.28
CA GLY A 731 3.95 -19.07 35.76
C GLY A 731 2.70 -18.49 36.43
N GLU A 732 2.85 -17.90 37.60
CA GLU A 732 1.75 -17.28 38.37
C GLU A 732 1.75 -15.74 38.25
N LEU A 733 2.69 -15.16 37.51
CA LEU A 733 2.95 -13.73 37.41
C LEU A 733 1.70 -12.95 36.96
N ARG A 734 1.03 -13.44 35.93
CA ARG A 734 -0.18 -12.83 35.36
C ARG A 734 -1.30 -12.74 36.40
N GLU A 735 -1.56 -13.85 37.10
CA GLU A 735 -2.66 -13.89 38.08
C GLU A 735 -2.32 -13.04 39.32
N LYS A 736 -1.06 -13.03 39.73
CA LYS A 736 -0.60 -12.17 40.83
C LYS A 736 -0.71 -10.69 40.47
N ALA A 737 -0.27 -10.28 39.31
CA ALA A 737 -0.41 -8.91 38.83
C ALA A 737 -1.89 -8.47 38.78
N LYS A 738 -2.77 -9.33 38.23
CA LYS A 738 -4.22 -9.08 38.21
C LYS A 738 -4.83 -8.95 39.61
N ALA A 739 -4.43 -9.83 40.52
CA ALA A 739 -4.88 -9.75 41.94
C ALA A 739 -4.44 -8.44 42.60
N MET A 740 -3.18 -8.04 42.38
CA MET A 740 -2.66 -6.76 42.94
C MET A 740 -3.36 -5.54 42.34
N MET A 741 -3.66 -5.53 41.04
CA MET A 741 -4.44 -4.43 40.42
C MET A 741 -5.85 -4.35 40.98
N THR A 742 -6.48 -5.51 41.25
CA THR A 742 -7.82 -5.57 41.88
C THR A 742 -7.77 -5.04 43.33
N GLU A 743 -6.76 -5.46 44.09
CA GLU A 743 -6.54 -5.01 45.47
C GLU A 743 -6.25 -3.49 45.53
N ALA A 744 -5.38 -3.00 44.65
CA ALA A 744 -5.10 -1.57 44.54
C ALA A 744 -6.37 -0.76 44.26
N LYS A 745 -7.23 -1.23 43.35
CA LYS A 745 -8.53 -0.58 43.06
C LYS A 745 -9.44 -0.59 44.29
N LYS A 746 -9.51 -1.71 45.01
CA LYS A 746 -10.30 -1.83 46.22
C LYS A 746 -9.82 -0.87 47.34
N LEU A 747 -8.49 -0.86 47.58
CA LEU A 747 -7.88 0.04 48.54
C LEU A 747 -8.12 1.51 48.20
N HIS A 748 -8.03 1.85 46.90
CA HIS A 748 -8.35 3.22 46.47
C HIS A 748 -9.81 3.60 46.77
N GLN A 749 -10.76 2.70 46.54
CA GLN A 749 -12.17 2.93 46.88
C GLN A 749 -12.40 3.06 48.41
N GLU A 750 -11.70 2.26 49.21
CA GLU A 750 -11.76 2.35 50.66
C GLU A 750 -11.17 3.69 51.17
N ILE A 751 -10.04 4.12 50.60
CA ILE A 751 -9.45 5.44 50.93
C ILE A 751 -10.44 6.56 50.62
N GLU A 752 -11.06 6.56 49.46
CA GLU A 752 -12.05 7.58 49.09
C GLU A 752 -13.28 7.55 49.99
N LYS A 753 -13.73 6.35 50.41
CA LYS A 753 -14.81 6.21 51.41
C LYS A 753 -14.42 6.79 52.76
N PHE A 754 -13.21 6.46 53.25
CA PHE A 754 -12.72 7.02 54.53
C PHE A 754 -12.55 8.55 54.49
N LYS A 755 -12.08 9.11 53.38
CA LYS A 755 -12.00 10.55 53.14
C LYS A 755 -13.38 11.19 53.19
N ALA A 756 -14.38 10.58 52.54
CA ALA A 756 -15.74 11.05 52.54
C ALA A 756 -16.35 11.02 53.97
N GLU A 757 -16.16 9.91 54.71
CA GLU A 757 -16.64 9.80 56.11
C GLU A 757 -15.96 10.80 57.06
N ALA A 758 -14.63 11.00 56.90
CA ALA A 758 -13.90 12.00 57.68
C ALA A 758 -14.40 13.42 57.42
N SER A 759 -14.63 13.75 56.12
CA SER A 759 -15.16 15.06 55.73
C SER A 759 -16.55 15.36 56.26
N VAL A 760 -17.45 14.36 56.28
CA VAL A 760 -18.77 14.47 56.90
C VAL A 760 -18.66 14.63 58.42
N GLY A 761 -17.73 13.88 59.06
CA GLY A 761 -17.42 14.03 60.50
C GLY A 761 -16.99 15.45 60.88
N GLU A 762 -16.10 16.04 60.09
CA GLU A 762 -15.60 17.39 60.23
C GLU A 762 -16.71 18.43 60.00
N ALA A 763 -17.52 18.25 58.94
CA ALA A 763 -18.66 19.12 58.66
C ALA A 763 -19.68 19.15 59.88
N ARG A 764 -19.85 17.98 60.53
CA ARG A 764 -20.67 17.88 61.72
C ARG A 764 -20.07 18.68 62.89
N GLN A 765 -18.75 18.65 63.08
CA GLN A 765 -18.08 19.51 64.15
C GLN A 765 -18.25 20.99 63.83
N PHE A 766 -18.10 21.39 62.58
CA PHE A 766 -18.33 22.78 62.16
C PHE A 766 -19.76 23.23 62.43
N LEU A 767 -20.76 22.39 62.23
CA LEU A 767 -22.14 22.70 62.52
C LEU A 767 -22.38 22.93 64.03
N MET A 768 -21.66 22.18 64.87
CA MET A 768 -21.76 22.37 66.37
C MET A 768 -21.10 23.65 66.82
N SER A 769 -20.10 24.16 66.09
CA SER A 769 -19.43 25.44 66.39
C SER A 769 -20.05 26.64 65.68
N ALA A 770 -21.16 26.48 64.98
CA ALA A 770 -21.81 27.52 64.20
C ALA A 770 -22.36 28.62 65.19
N LYS A 771 -22.12 29.86 64.82
CA LYS A 771 -22.67 31.02 65.55
C LYS A 771 -24.14 31.22 65.22
N THR A 772 -24.91 31.78 66.10
CA THR A 772 -26.31 32.14 65.85
C THR A 772 -26.39 33.62 65.55
N VAL A 773 -26.87 33.96 64.33
CA VAL A 773 -27.14 35.34 63.90
C VAL A 773 -28.64 35.44 63.60
N GLY A 774 -29.42 36.11 64.51
CA GLY A 774 -30.87 36.01 64.42
C GLY A 774 -31.36 34.57 64.63
N GLU A 775 -32.08 34.05 63.65
CA GLU A 775 -32.54 32.62 63.64
C GLU A 775 -31.65 31.69 62.78
N LEU A 776 -30.60 32.24 62.20
CA LEU A 776 -29.73 31.46 61.32
C LEU A 776 -28.45 31.02 62.04
N LYS A 777 -27.95 29.86 61.66
CA LYS A 777 -26.67 29.31 62.09
C LYS A 777 -25.61 29.63 61.05
N VAL A 778 -24.71 30.55 61.39
CA VAL A 778 -23.62 30.95 60.46
C VAL A 778 -22.34 30.26 60.89
N LEU A 779 -21.68 29.66 59.92
CA LEU A 779 -20.40 29.03 60.16
C LEU A 779 -19.44 29.37 59.01
N THR A 780 -18.18 29.58 59.36
CA THR A 780 -17.07 29.75 58.41
C THR A 780 -15.90 28.83 58.80
N ALA A 781 -15.27 28.18 57.87
CA ALA A 781 -14.11 27.37 58.18
C ALA A 781 -13.15 27.33 56.96
N SER A 782 -11.86 27.19 57.29
CA SER A 782 -10.82 26.98 56.26
C SER A 782 -10.06 25.67 56.49
N ARG A 783 -9.64 25.03 55.44
CA ARG A 783 -8.80 23.82 55.44
C ARG A 783 -7.77 23.88 54.32
N GLU A 784 -6.67 23.19 54.56
CA GLU A 784 -5.63 23.06 53.56
C GLU A 784 -5.84 21.81 52.69
N ASN A 785 -5.59 21.92 51.38
CA ASN A 785 -5.53 20.83 50.41
C ASN A 785 -6.78 19.94 50.33
N VAL A 786 -7.97 20.53 50.54
CA VAL A 786 -9.27 19.87 50.35
C VAL A 786 -9.74 20.13 48.93
N ASP A 787 -10.02 19.05 48.15
CA ASP A 787 -10.53 19.18 46.79
C ASP A 787 -11.97 19.67 46.70
N ALA A 788 -12.37 20.17 45.54
CA ALA A 788 -13.70 20.76 45.34
C ALA A 788 -14.85 19.74 45.51
N ALA A 789 -14.62 18.46 45.31
CA ALA A 789 -15.63 17.42 45.50
C ALA A 789 -15.89 17.19 46.99
N THR A 790 -14.84 17.12 47.77
CA THR A 790 -14.89 17.00 49.24
C THR A 790 -15.57 18.21 49.88
N LEU A 791 -15.21 19.45 49.46
CA LEU A 791 -15.90 20.66 49.90
C LEU A 791 -17.40 20.62 49.62
N ARG A 792 -17.81 20.14 48.43
CA ARG A 792 -19.23 20.00 48.10
C ARG A 792 -19.94 18.98 48.96
N GLN A 793 -19.31 17.83 49.24
CA GLN A 793 -19.86 16.83 50.15
C GLN A 793 -20.10 17.39 51.53
N MET A 794 -19.14 18.16 52.09
CA MET A 794 -19.28 18.86 53.36
C MET A 794 -20.45 19.84 53.31
N GLY A 795 -20.55 20.65 52.28
CA GLY A 795 -21.62 21.62 52.10
C GLY A 795 -22.99 20.99 51.92
N ASP A 796 -23.10 19.92 51.15
CA ASP A 796 -24.37 19.18 51.01
C ASP A 796 -24.84 18.60 52.35
N PHE A 797 -23.90 17.99 53.09
CA PHE A 797 -24.22 17.51 54.45
C PHE A 797 -24.73 18.64 55.36
N LEU A 798 -24.08 19.83 55.37
CA LEU A 798 -24.46 20.96 56.21
C LEU A 798 -25.87 21.45 55.87
N LYS A 799 -26.20 21.69 54.60
CA LYS A 799 -27.53 22.19 54.21
C LYS A 799 -28.65 21.16 54.38
N ASP A 800 -28.33 19.86 54.27
CA ASP A 800 -29.30 18.81 54.46
C ASP A 800 -29.62 18.58 55.96
N LYS A 801 -28.66 18.76 56.83
CA LYS A 801 -28.82 18.57 58.32
C LYS A 801 -29.39 19.76 59.03
N GLU A 802 -29.17 20.98 58.59
CA GLU A 802 -29.61 22.19 59.25
C GLU A 802 -30.25 23.16 58.22
N PRO A 803 -31.60 23.22 58.21
CA PRO A 803 -32.30 24.14 57.28
C PRO A 803 -32.02 25.63 57.51
N ASN A 804 -31.52 26.02 58.74
CA ASN A 804 -31.15 27.39 59.06
C ASN A 804 -29.67 27.70 58.80
N VAL A 805 -28.88 26.81 58.18
CA VAL A 805 -27.43 26.98 58.00
C VAL A 805 -27.12 28.01 56.95
N VAL A 806 -26.11 28.80 57.18
CA VAL A 806 -25.33 29.60 56.23
C VAL A 806 -23.87 29.22 56.44
N ALA A 807 -23.29 28.52 55.52
CA ALA A 807 -21.92 28.07 55.69
C ALA A 807 -21.04 28.54 54.51
N VAL A 808 -19.85 29.04 54.88
CA VAL A 808 -18.79 29.35 53.92
C VAL A 808 -17.54 28.54 54.26
N LEU A 809 -17.20 27.58 53.43
CA LEU A 809 -15.99 26.76 53.55
C LEU A 809 -14.93 27.22 52.58
N ALA A 810 -13.71 27.33 53.03
CA ALA A 810 -12.56 27.66 52.19
C ALA A 810 -11.57 26.49 52.17
N SER A 811 -11.01 26.19 51.00
CA SER A 811 -9.83 25.32 50.85
C SER A 811 -8.68 26.12 50.28
N THR A 812 -7.51 25.97 50.88
CA THR A 812 -6.27 26.59 50.42
C THR A 812 -5.34 25.55 49.86
N SER A 813 -4.78 25.80 48.66
CA SER A 813 -3.77 24.93 48.05
C SER A 813 -2.76 25.78 47.32
N GLY A 814 -1.55 25.87 47.86
CA GLY A 814 -0.53 26.82 47.40
C GLY A 814 -1.06 28.27 47.49
N GLU A 815 -0.99 29.04 46.42
CA GLU A 815 -1.48 30.41 46.34
C GLU A 815 -2.96 30.54 45.94
N LYS A 816 -3.71 29.45 45.91
CA LYS A 816 -5.11 29.44 45.46
C LYS A 816 -6.05 29.16 46.61
N ILE A 817 -7.13 29.91 46.67
CA ILE A 817 -8.24 29.71 47.60
C ILE A 817 -9.46 29.24 46.80
N SER A 818 -10.08 28.15 47.21
CA SER A 818 -11.38 27.69 46.72
C SER A 818 -12.44 27.89 47.79
N PHE A 819 -13.50 28.60 47.47
CA PHE A 819 -14.63 28.83 48.35
C PHE A 819 -15.84 28.01 47.94
N LEU A 820 -16.52 27.45 48.92
CA LEU A 820 -17.87 26.90 48.80
C LEU A 820 -18.77 27.62 49.79
N ALA A 821 -19.88 28.17 49.33
CA ALA A 821 -20.94 28.61 50.21
C ALA A 821 -22.18 27.74 50.02
N VAL A 822 -22.85 27.43 51.12
CA VAL A 822 -24.14 26.73 51.13
C VAL A 822 -25.13 27.41 52.08
N CYS A 823 -26.40 27.43 51.67
CA CYS A 823 -27.51 27.97 52.42
C CYS A 823 -28.63 26.93 52.53
N GLY A 824 -29.08 26.73 53.80
CA GLY A 824 -30.26 25.92 54.06
C GLY A 824 -31.56 26.59 53.57
N LYS A 825 -32.61 25.81 53.46
CA LYS A 825 -33.90 26.25 52.88
C LYS A 825 -34.47 27.51 53.63
N ASN A 826 -34.35 27.59 54.95
CA ASN A 826 -34.85 28.71 55.73
C ASN A 826 -33.98 29.96 55.57
N ALA A 827 -32.69 29.79 55.40
CA ALA A 827 -31.78 30.91 55.12
C ALA A 827 -32.11 31.54 53.76
N ILE A 828 -32.38 30.69 52.72
CA ILE A 828 -32.80 31.17 51.43
C ILE A 828 -34.13 31.88 51.43
N ALA A 829 -35.11 31.37 52.23
CA ALA A 829 -36.43 32.03 52.48
C ALA A 829 -36.30 33.44 53.09
N LYS A 830 -35.26 33.67 53.88
CA LYS A 830 -34.93 34.98 54.52
C LYS A 830 -34.02 35.83 53.57
N GLY A 831 -33.82 35.48 52.35
CA GLY A 831 -33.10 36.25 51.32
C GLY A 831 -31.57 36.06 51.30
N ILE A 832 -31.02 35.12 52.07
CA ILE A 832 -29.60 34.80 52.09
C ILE A 832 -29.32 33.81 50.96
N LYS A 833 -28.45 34.14 50.02
CA LYS A 833 -28.12 33.27 48.83
C LYS A 833 -26.64 32.92 48.81
N ALA A 834 -26.31 31.66 48.60
CA ALA A 834 -24.93 31.16 48.50
C ALA A 834 -24.12 31.87 47.42
N GLY A 835 -24.75 32.17 46.27
CA GLY A 835 -24.10 32.91 45.18
C GLY A 835 -23.62 34.30 45.55
N ASP A 836 -24.39 35.03 46.41
CA ASP A 836 -24.03 36.37 46.90
C ASP A 836 -22.91 36.31 47.96
N LEU A 837 -22.96 35.30 48.84
CA LEU A 837 -21.91 35.04 49.85
C LEU A 837 -20.57 34.72 49.19
N VAL A 838 -20.56 33.77 48.19
CA VAL A 838 -19.34 33.44 47.46
C VAL A 838 -18.79 34.64 46.71
N LYS A 839 -19.67 35.45 46.11
CA LYS A 839 -19.26 36.66 45.43
C LYS A 839 -18.60 37.67 46.36
N ASN A 840 -19.14 37.81 47.56
CA ASN A 840 -18.58 38.66 48.61
C ASN A 840 -17.19 38.22 49.07
N VAL A 841 -17.04 36.95 49.48
CA VAL A 841 -15.73 36.44 49.97
C VAL A 841 -14.68 36.37 48.86
N CYS A 842 -15.09 36.02 47.62
CA CYS A 842 -14.16 36.01 46.49
C CYS A 842 -13.68 37.42 46.14
N THR A 843 -14.54 38.45 46.21
CA THR A 843 -14.16 39.84 45.93
C THR A 843 -13.10 40.34 46.90
N ILE A 844 -13.26 40.02 48.23
CA ILE A 844 -12.27 40.36 49.24
C ILE A 844 -10.92 39.73 48.99
N CYS A 845 -10.92 38.46 48.55
CA CYS A 845 -9.70 37.69 48.20
C CYS A 845 -9.22 37.86 46.73
N GLY A 846 -9.67 38.92 46.03
CA GLY A 846 -9.18 39.23 44.67
C GLY A 846 -9.58 38.20 43.62
N GLY A 847 -10.73 37.55 43.75
CA GLY A 847 -11.21 36.51 42.87
C GLY A 847 -12.63 36.70 42.34
N LYS A 848 -13.22 35.63 41.82
CA LYS A 848 -14.59 35.62 41.30
C LYS A 848 -15.30 34.31 41.67
N GLY A 849 -16.59 34.38 41.87
CA GLY A 849 -17.42 33.21 42.13
C GLY A 849 -18.90 33.47 41.87
N GLY A 850 -19.68 32.40 41.97
CA GLY A 850 -21.11 32.47 41.77
C GLY A 850 -21.72 31.05 41.78
N GLY A 851 -23.03 30.97 41.69
CA GLY A 851 -23.75 29.72 41.70
C GLY A 851 -25.23 29.89 42.01
N LYS A 852 -25.85 28.80 42.43
CA LYS A 852 -27.27 28.74 42.78
C LYS A 852 -27.51 29.35 44.18
N PRO A 853 -28.76 29.67 44.53
CA PRO A 853 -29.08 30.20 45.88
C PRO A 853 -28.70 29.25 47.01
N ASP A 854 -28.75 27.93 46.79
CA ASP A 854 -28.50 26.90 47.83
C ASP A 854 -27.03 26.47 47.92
N SER A 855 -26.27 26.62 46.83
CA SER A 855 -24.85 26.23 46.75
C SER A 855 -24.13 27.04 45.68
N ALA A 856 -22.95 27.55 45.97
CA ALA A 856 -22.12 28.31 45.05
C ALA A 856 -20.65 28.12 45.35
N MET A 857 -19.84 28.17 44.29
CA MET A 857 -18.37 28.05 44.39
C MET A 857 -17.67 29.22 43.73
N GLY A 858 -16.48 29.52 44.25
CA GLY A 858 -15.63 30.53 43.68
C GLY A 858 -14.17 30.35 44.07
N GLY A 859 -13.32 31.25 43.64
CA GLY A 859 -11.90 31.20 43.99
C GLY A 859 -11.35 32.59 44.30
N GLY A 860 -10.29 32.62 45.14
CA GLY A 860 -9.49 33.81 45.49
C GLY A 860 -8.01 33.55 45.28
N LYS A 861 -7.23 34.65 45.29
CA LYS A 861 -5.75 34.60 45.15
C LYS A 861 -5.02 35.24 46.32
N ASP A 862 -5.71 36.09 47.09
CA ASP A 862 -5.11 36.84 48.21
C ASP A 862 -5.30 36.06 49.51
N MET A 863 -4.29 35.29 49.89
CA MET A 863 -4.28 34.45 51.09
C MET A 863 -4.30 35.29 52.37
N LEU A 864 -3.75 36.52 52.38
CA LEU A 864 -3.67 37.36 53.54
C LEU A 864 -5.02 37.90 53.91
N LYS A 865 -5.98 37.91 53.00
CA LYS A 865 -7.36 38.40 53.26
C LYS A 865 -8.37 37.26 53.46
N LEU A 866 -7.91 36.04 53.63
CA LEU A 866 -8.80 34.88 53.80
C LEU A 866 -9.63 35.04 55.12
N ASP A 867 -8.95 35.38 56.21
CA ASP A 867 -9.63 35.52 57.51
C ASP A 867 -10.64 36.71 57.53
N ASP A 868 -10.29 37.82 56.88
CA ASP A 868 -11.19 38.97 56.72
C ASP A 868 -12.40 38.59 55.83
N ALA A 869 -12.18 37.82 54.79
CA ALA A 869 -13.25 37.34 53.91
C ALA A 869 -14.22 36.41 54.66
N LEU A 870 -13.69 35.46 55.42
CA LEU A 870 -14.52 34.59 56.26
C LEU A 870 -15.25 35.35 57.41
N ALA A 871 -14.60 36.30 58.05
CA ALA A 871 -15.22 37.16 59.10
C ALA A 871 -16.35 38.02 58.52
N SER A 872 -16.23 38.53 57.29
CA SER A 872 -17.26 39.34 56.63
C SER A 872 -18.62 38.65 56.47
N VAL A 873 -18.64 37.29 56.53
CA VAL A 873 -19.87 36.50 56.33
C VAL A 873 -20.89 36.77 57.47
N ASP A 874 -20.46 36.91 58.76
CA ASP A 874 -21.31 37.19 59.86
C ASP A 874 -22.01 38.55 59.70
N ASP A 875 -21.24 39.59 59.35
CA ASP A 875 -21.73 40.93 59.10
C ASP A 875 -22.69 40.99 57.87
N TYR A 876 -22.34 40.30 56.87
CA TYR A 876 -23.17 40.18 55.62
C TYR A 876 -24.55 39.62 55.99
N VAL A 877 -24.58 38.52 56.78
CA VAL A 877 -25.84 37.90 57.21
C VAL A 877 -26.63 38.80 58.11
N ALA A 878 -25.99 39.45 59.07
CA ALA A 878 -26.63 40.39 59.99
C ALA A 878 -27.30 41.55 59.22
N VAL A 879 -26.57 42.21 58.33
CA VAL A 879 -27.11 43.34 57.53
C VAL A 879 -28.31 42.88 56.69
N LYS A 880 -28.27 41.70 56.14
CA LYS A 880 -29.37 41.13 55.30
C LYS A 880 -30.61 40.82 56.15
N LEU A 881 -30.44 40.48 57.43
CA LEU A 881 -31.53 40.23 58.35
C LEU A 881 -32.04 41.51 59.02
N GLY A 882 -31.38 42.68 58.79
CA GLY A 882 -31.74 43.96 59.43
C GLY A 882 -31.37 44.03 60.89
N LEU A 883 -30.33 43.32 61.35
CA LEU A 883 -29.80 43.24 62.72
C LEU A 883 -28.63 44.21 62.88
#